data_adbb983f64282d331a3b908f9b79ee56
#
_entry.id   adbb983f64282d331a3b908f9b79ee56
#
_cell.length_a   1.000
_cell.length_b   1.000
_cell.length_c   1.000
_cell.angle_alpha   90.00
_cell.angle_beta   90.00
_cell.angle_gamma   90.00
#
_symmetry.space_group_name_H-M   'P 1'
#
loop_
_entity.id
_entity.type
_entity.pdbx_description
1 polymer ?
#
loop_
_entity_poly.entity_id
_entity_poly.type
_entity_poly.pdbx_seq_one_letter_code
_entity_poly.pdbx_strand_id
1 'polypeptide(L)'
;MSTVWPGEAYPLGATYDGAGTNFSLFSEVAERVELCLIAKDGTEHRINLEEVDGYVWHAYLPTVTPGQRYGYRVYGPWDPGAGHRCDPSKLLLDPYGKSFHGDFDFSQALFSYDLTAEPPGTGTPPQVDSLGHTMTSVVINPFFQWGSDRSPKTPYHDTVIYEAHVKGMTQTHPGIPEELRGTYAGLSHPVVIEYLQSLNITAIELMPVHQFMHDHRLLDLGLRNYWGYNTVGFFAPHFQYAATRHAGGAVAEFKTMVKAFHDAGIEVILDVVYNHTAEGNHLGPTINFRGIDNAAYYRLLDGQLEYYKDFTGTGNSLNARHPHTLQLIMDSLRYWVLEMHVDGFRFDLASTLAREFYDVDRLSAFFDLVQQDPVVSQVKLIAEPWDVGEGGYQVGNFPGLWTEWNGKYRDTVRDYWRGEPSTLGEFASRLTGSSDLYEATGRRPGASINFVTCHDGFTLNDLVSYNEKHNEANGEDNRDGESHNRSWNCGVEGPTDDQEILALRAKQMRNIMGTLMLSQGTPMIAHGDEIGRTQLGNNNVYCQDSELSWMDWSRLESNADHLEFTRKVLAFRKRHPAFRRRRFFEGKPIRSGDQVRDIAWLTPAGTEMTPEDWGTGLGTCVAVFLNGESIPAPNARGERVVDDTFLLCFNANDHEQDFVTPNGDYAAEWTGDLDTASPTGDSGLVVAAGEKISLQARSLLVLRKTA
;
A
#
# COMPACT_ATOMS: atom_id res chain seq x y z
N MET A 1 -44.90 -6.75 16.60
CA MET A 1 -44.42 -6.83 15.20
C MET A 1 -43.78 -5.49 14.90
N SER A 2 -42.56 -5.47 14.44
CA SER A 2 -41.94 -4.24 13.96
C SER A 2 -42.71 -3.72 12.76
N THR A 3 -43.04 -2.42 12.72
CA THR A 3 -43.67 -1.80 11.55
C THR A 3 -42.62 -1.80 10.42
N VAL A 4 -42.99 -2.40 9.28
CA VAL A 4 -42.15 -2.47 8.08
C VAL A 4 -42.78 -1.62 7.00
N TRP A 5 -42.03 -0.75 6.39
CA TRP A 5 -42.43 0.08 5.24
C TRP A 5 -41.66 -0.37 3.99
N PRO A 6 -42.10 -0.05 2.78
CA PRO A 6 -41.43 -0.47 1.54
C PRO A 6 -39.94 -0.11 1.50
N GLY A 7 -39.56 1.10 1.90
CA GLY A 7 -38.18 1.58 1.81
C GLY A 7 -37.73 1.98 0.40
N GLU A 8 -36.44 2.13 0.22
CA GLU A 8 -35.77 2.58 -1.01
C GLU A 8 -34.76 1.52 -1.45
N ALA A 9 -34.67 1.25 -2.76
CA ALA A 9 -33.70 0.33 -3.32
C ALA A 9 -32.25 0.86 -3.22
N TYR A 10 -32.07 2.16 -3.15
CA TYR A 10 -30.77 2.82 -3.07
C TYR A 10 -30.78 3.92 -1.99
N PRO A 11 -29.67 4.15 -1.27
CA PRO A 11 -28.37 3.46 -1.35
C PRO A 11 -28.41 2.03 -0.79
N LEU A 12 -27.55 1.15 -1.32
CA LEU A 12 -27.40 -0.23 -0.83
C LEU A 12 -26.84 -0.26 0.61
N GLY A 13 -27.18 -1.31 1.35
CA GLY A 13 -26.82 -1.51 2.75
C GLY A 13 -27.79 -0.87 3.72
N ALA A 14 -27.38 -0.76 4.99
CA ALA A 14 -28.17 -0.13 6.04
C ALA A 14 -27.90 1.39 6.10
N THR A 15 -28.95 2.19 5.93
CA THR A 15 -28.87 3.66 5.97
C THR A 15 -29.81 4.22 7.03
N TYR A 16 -29.24 4.76 8.11
CA TYR A 16 -29.98 5.45 9.17
C TYR A 16 -30.18 6.92 8.81
N ASP A 17 -31.41 7.40 8.83
CA ASP A 17 -31.79 8.78 8.45
C ASP A 17 -32.18 9.68 9.62
N GLY A 18 -32.03 9.20 10.87
CA GLY A 18 -32.42 9.91 12.08
C GLY A 18 -33.80 9.51 12.62
N ALA A 19 -34.67 8.88 11.83
CA ALA A 19 -35.99 8.39 12.21
C ALA A 19 -36.11 6.87 12.21
N GLY A 20 -35.35 6.20 11.36
CA GLY A 20 -35.32 4.76 11.21
C GLY A 20 -34.16 4.34 10.30
N THR A 21 -34.18 3.10 9.84
CA THR A 21 -33.12 2.55 8.98
C THR A 21 -33.72 1.90 7.74
N ASN A 22 -33.23 2.31 6.58
CA ASN A 22 -33.46 1.63 5.31
C ASN A 22 -32.45 0.52 5.16
N PHE A 23 -32.90 -0.67 4.74
CA PHE A 23 -32.07 -1.83 4.41
C PHE A 23 -32.26 -2.18 2.95
N SER A 24 -31.17 -2.43 2.25
CA SER A 24 -31.17 -2.67 0.82
C SER A 24 -30.06 -3.67 0.45
N LEU A 25 -30.41 -4.80 -0.20
CA LEU A 25 -29.52 -5.90 -0.56
C LEU A 25 -29.73 -6.30 -2.02
N PHE A 26 -28.65 -6.32 -2.81
CA PHE A 26 -28.66 -6.84 -4.17
C PHE A 26 -28.48 -8.37 -4.18
N SER A 27 -29.32 -9.07 -4.96
CA SER A 27 -29.16 -10.47 -5.38
C SER A 27 -30.06 -10.77 -6.56
N GLU A 28 -29.50 -11.20 -7.68
CA GLU A 28 -30.25 -11.62 -8.88
C GLU A 28 -30.86 -13.00 -8.73
N VAL A 29 -30.21 -13.87 -7.93
CA VAL A 29 -30.63 -15.29 -7.79
C VAL A 29 -31.52 -15.54 -6.62
N ALA A 30 -31.71 -14.58 -5.72
CA ALA A 30 -32.56 -14.75 -4.56
C ALA A 30 -34.04 -14.90 -4.96
N GLU A 31 -34.69 -15.89 -4.36
CA GLU A 31 -36.14 -16.11 -4.44
C GLU A 31 -36.85 -15.49 -3.24
N ARG A 32 -36.17 -15.33 -2.13
CA ARG A 32 -36.60 -14.68 -0.90
C ARG A 32 -35.40 -14.23 -0.08
N VAL A 33 -35.53 -13.08 0.56
CA VAL A 33 -34.52 -12.54 1.50
C VAL A 33 -35.17 -12.23 2.83
N GLU A 34 -34.55 -12.72 3.91
CA GLU A 34 -34.93 -12.36 5.29
C GLU A 34 -33.87 -11.44 5.88
N LEU A 35 -34.26 -10.24 6.30
CA LEU A 35 -33.46 -9.38 7.18
C LEU A 35 -33.57 -9.94 8.61
N CYS A 36 -32.46 -10.24 9.20
CA CYS A 36 -32.32 -10.81 10.53
C CYS A 36 -31.83 -9.75 11.50
N LEU A 37 -32.68 -9.27 12.40
CA LEU A 37 -32.31 -8.36 13.48
C LEU A 37 -31.88 -9.18 14.70
N ILE A 38 -30.67 -8.94 15.21
CA ILE A 38 -30.10 -9.68 16.34
C ILE A 38 -30.21 -8.83 17.60
N ALA A 39 -30.98 -9.30 18.57
CA ALA A 39 -31.13 -8.66 19.86
C ALA A 39 -29.85 -8.78 20.72
N LYS A 40 -29.80 -8.02 21.81
CA LYS A 40 -28.62 -8.04 22.72
C LYS A 40 -28.36 -9.39 23.36
N ASP A 41 -29.40 -10.17 23.59
CA ASP A 41 -29.34 -11.55 24.14
C ASP A 41 -29.00 -12.61 23.09
N GLY A 42 -28.81 -12.21 21.81
CA GLY A 42 -28.52 -13.11 20.69
C GLY A 42 -29.77 -13.64 19.98
N THR A 43 -30.98 -13.30 20.42
CA THR A 43 -32.22 -13.74 19.74
C THR A 43 -32.32 -13.11 18.35
N GLU A 44 -32.64 -13.93 17.35
CA GLU A 44 -32.86 -13.52 15.97
C GLU A 44 -34.36 -13.23 15.69
N HIS A 45 -34.61 -12.05 15.12
CA HIS A 45 -35.95 -11.68 14.61
C HIS A 45 -35.87 -11.53 13.09
N ARG A 46 -36.56 -12.42 12.36
CA ARG A 46 -36.53 -12.46 10.89
C ARG A 46 -37.71 -11.65 10.32
N ILE A 47 -37.40 -10.83 9.32
CA ILE A 47 -38.31 -9.98 8.59
C ILE A 47 -38.13 -10.30 7.11
N ASN A 48 -39.20 -10.78 6.48
CA ASN A 48 -39.21 -11.02 5.04
C ASN A 48 -39.17 -9.68 4.30
N LEU A 49 -38.25 -9.49 3.35
CA LEU A 49 -38.22 -8.33 2.47
C LEU A 49 -39.17 -8.63 1.30
N GLU A 50 -40.21 -7.82 1.16
CA GLU A 50 -41.24 -8.04 0.14
C GLU A 50 -41.06 -7.17 -1.09
N GLU A 51 -40.41 -6.02 -0.94
CA GLU A 51 -40.15 -5.08 -2.02
C GLU A 51 -38.87 -5.42 -2.76
N VAL A 52 -38.92 -5.45 -4.10
CA VAL A 52 -37.79 -5.77 -4.98
C VAL A 52 -37.84 -4.88 -6.21
N ASP A 53 -36.79 -4.06 -6.38
CA ASP A 53 -36.61 -3.21 -7.56
C ASP A 53 -35.27 -3.52 -8.22
N GLY A 54 -35.26 -4.04 -9.45
CA GLY A 54 -34.05 -4.34 -10.21
C GLY A 54 -33.11 -5.32 -9.48
N TYR A 55 -33.64 -6.39 -8.90
CA TYR A 55 -32.93 -7.39 -8.07
C TYR A 55 -32.41 -6.85 -6.73
N VAL A 56 -32.86 -5.69 -6.30
CA VAL A 56 -32.54 -5.12 -4.99
C VAL A 56 -33.73 -5.30 -4.05
N TRP A 57 -33.50 -6.05 -2.98
CA TRP A 57 -34.44 -6.35 -1.92
C TRP A 57 -34.37 -5.28 -0.84
N HIS A 58 -35.48 -4.63 -0.49
CA HIS A 58 -35.42 -3.51 0.45
C HIS A 58 -36.61 -3.40 1.39
N ALA A 59 -36.39 -2.73 2.52
CA ALA A 59 -37.41 -2.34 3.47
C ALA A 59 -36.93 -1.20 4.36
N TYR A 60 -37.83 -0.37 4.85
CA TYR A 60 -37.56 0.64 5.87
C TYR A 60 -38.17 0.24 7.21
N LEU A 61 -37.37 0.31 8.26
CA LEU A 61 -37.74 -0.01 9.64
C LEU A 61 -37.64 1.21 10.55
N PRO A 62 -38.78 1.89 10.88
CA PRO A 62 -38.77 3.14 11.65
C PRO A 62 -38.33 2.99 13.12
N THR A 63 -38.24 1.75 13.62
CA THR A 63 -37.79 1.49 15.01
C THR A 63 -36.36 1.05 15.14
N VAL A 64 -35.63 0.89 14.02
CA VAL A 64 -34.25 0.44 14.03
C VAL A 64 -33.32 1.65 14.06
N THR A 65 -32.44 1.67 15.05
CA THR A 65 -31.51 2.76 15.34
C THR A 65 -30.05 2.27 15.38
N PRO A 66 -29.06 3.17 15.37
CA PRO A 66 -27.64 2.82 15.48
C PRO A 66 -27.35 1.90 16.68
N GLY A 67 -26.48 0.92 16.45
CA GLY A 67 -26.14 -0.14 17.40
C GLY A 67 -26.96 -1.44 17.20
N GLN A 68 -28.01 -1.43 16.34
CA GLN A 68 -28.71 -2.66 15.99
C GLN A 68 -27.80 -3.57 15.18
N ARG A 69 -27.62 -4.80 15.66
CA ARG A 69 -26.93 -5.87 14.94
C ARG A 69 -27.89 -6.52 13.95
N TYR A 70 -27.40 -6.87 12.75
CA TYR A 70 -28.22 -7.49 11.71
C TYR A 70 -27.39 -8.34 10.76
N GLY A 71 -28.06 -9.10 9.92
CA GLY A 71 -27.53 -9.86 8.78
C GLY A 71 -28.67 -10.29 7.88
N TYR A 72 -28.35 -11.09 6.89
CA TYR A 72 -29.33 -11.57 5.92
C TYR A 72 -29.31 -13.09 5.82
N ARG A 73 -30.51 -13.67 5.53
CA ARG A 73 -30.61 -15.05 5.07
C ARG A 73 -31.22 -15.04 3.67
N VAL A 74 -30.51 -15.66 2.74
CA VAL A 74 -30.88 -15.65 1.32
C VAL A 74 -31.37 -17.04 0.91
N TYR A 75 -32.57 -17.12 0.40
CA TYR A 75 -33.18 -18.31 -0.17
C TYR A 75 -33.09 -18.22 -1.69
N GLY A 76 -32.56 -19.24 -2.33
CA GLY A 76 -32.34 -19.34 -3.75
C GLY A 76 -31.69 -20.69 -4.11
N PRO A 77 -31.20 -20.86 -5.34
CA PRO A 77 -30.65 -22.12 -5.77
C PRO A 77 -29.38 -22.50 -5.04
N TRP A 78 -29.30 -23.77 -4.63
CA TRP A 78 -28.06 -24.46 -4.29
C TRP A 78 -27.70 -25.39 -5.45
N ASP A 79 -26.92 -24.90 -6.37
CA ASP A 79 -26.40 -25.64 -7.52
C ASP A 79 -24.97 -25.16 -7.83
N PRO A 80 -23.97 -25.68 -7.12
CA PRO A 80 -22.58 -25.30 -7.35
C PRO A 80 -22.10 -25.51 -8.80
N GLY A 81 -22.62 -26.54 -9.49
CA GLY A 81 -22.30 -26.80 -10.90
C GLY A 81 -22.80 -25.70 -11.85
N ALA A 82 -23.85 -24.97 -11.47
CA ALA A 82 -24.35 -23.78 -12.15
C ALA A 82 -23.81 -22.47 -11.54
N GLY A 83 -22.96 -22.55 -10.53
CA GLY A 83 -22.33 -21.39 -9.88
C GLY A 83 -23.17 -20.79 -8.73
N HIS A 84 -24.25 -21.44 -8.28
CA HIS A 84 -25.16 -20.92 -7.25
C HIS A 84 -24.94 -21.60 -5.89
N ARG A 85 -24.91 -20.80 -4.81
CA ARG A 85 -24.55 -21.26 -3.47
C ARG A 85 -25.40 -20.65 -2.36
N CYS A 86 -26.68 -20.37 -2.61
CA CYS A 86 -27.60 -19.87 -1.58
C CYS A 86 -27.85 -20.94 -0.51
N ASP A 87 -27.63 -20.61 0.74
CA ASP A 87 -27.86 -21.48 1.90
C ASP A 87 -28.52 -20.68 3.03
N PRO A 88 -29.85 -20.78 3.23
CA PRO A 88 -30.54 -19.98 4.24
C PRO A 88 -30.21 -20.36 5.69
N SER A 89 -29.46 -21.46 5.92
CA SER A 89 -28.92 -21.75 7.24
C SER A 89 -27.79 -20.81 7.64
N LYS A 90 -27.22 -20.06 6.68
CA LYS A 90 -26.14 -19.09 6.93
C LYS A 90 -26.70 -17.69 7.16
N LEU A 91 -26.32 -17.09 8.30
CA LEU A 91 -26.50 -15.66 8.55
C LEU A 91 -25.36 -14.92 7.87
N LEU A 92 -25.68 -14.19 6.81
CA LEU A 92 -24.71 -13.52 5.94
C LEU A 92 -24.51 -12.07 6.39
N LEU A 93 -23.29 -11.58 6.25
CA LEU A 93 -22.96 -10.18 6.42
C LEU A 93 -23.56 -9.33 5.29
N ASP A 94 -23.76 -8.06 5.56
CA ASP A 94 -24.10 -7.09 4.54
C ASP A 94 -22.85 -6.69 3.74
N PRO A 95 -22.81 -6.86 2.40
CA PRO A 95 -21.72 -6.38 1.56
C PRO A 95 -21.41 -4.89 1.72
N TYR A 96 -22.39 -4.08 2.09
CA TYR A 96 -22.31 -2.66 2.37
C TYR A 96 -22.23 -2.35 3.87
N GLY A 97 -21.96 -3.34 4.70
CA GLY A 97 -21.84 -3.18 6.15
C GLY A 97 -20.73 -2.20 6.55
N LYS A 98 -21.09 -1.15 7.28
CA LYS A 98 -20.16 -0.08 7.69
C LYS A 98 -19.53 -0.31 9.06
N SER A 99 -19.97 -1.34 9.77
CA SER A 99 -19.42 -1.81 11.03
C SER A 99 -19.84 -3.24 11.30
N PHE A 100 -18.99 -3.98 12.01
CA PHE A 100 -19.25 -5.38 12.35
C PHE A 100 -19.06 -5.61 13.85
N HIS A 101 -19.63 -6.71 14.33
CA HIS A 101 -19.55 -7.15 15.73
C HIS A 101 -19.41 -8.65 15.83
N GLY A 102 -18.58 -9.12 16.75
CA GLY A 102 -18.29 -10.54 16.98
C GLY A 102 -17.05 -11.02 16.23
N ASP A 103 -16.85 -12.32 16.25
CA ASP A 103 -15.74 -13.01 15.57
C ASP A 103 -16.30 -14.22 14.81
N PHE A 104 -15.47 -14.85 13.97
CA PHE A 104 -15.77 -16.09 13.31
C PHE A 104 -15.29 -17.29 14.15
N ASP A 105 -16.20 -18.24 14.35
CA ASP A 105 -15.89 -19.55 14.91
C ASP A 105 -15.86 -20.58 13.78
N PHE A 106 -14.66 -20.96 13.33
CA PHE A 106 -14.46 -21.87 12.22
C PHE A 106 -14.90 -23.30 12.53
N SER A 107 -16.20 -23.50 12.59
CA SER A 107 -16.87 -24.77 12.77
C SER A 107 -17.71 -25.13 11.53
N GLN A 108 -18.33 -26.32 11.51
CA GLN A 108 -19.27 -26.72 10.46
C GLN A 108 -20.33 -25.65 10.15
N ALA A 109 -20.64 -24.80 11.13
CA ALA A 109 -21.65 -23.76 10.99
C ALA A 109 -21.34 -22.74 9.89
N LEU A 110 -20.07 -22.45 9.60
CA LEU A 110 -19.67 -21.48 8.57
C LEU A 110 -19.66 -22.06 7.16
N PHE A 111 -19.73 -23.40 7.00
CA PHE A 111 -19.57 -24.04 5.71
C PHE A 111 -20.92 -24.60 5.20
N SER A 112 -21.17 -24.41 3.91
CA SER A 112 -22.38 -24.91 3.25
C SER A 112 -22.18 -26.29 2.62
N TYR A 113 -21.21 -27.04 3.12
CA TYR A 113 -20.97 -28.46 2.77
C TYR A 113 -20.49 -29.20 4.02
N ASP A 114 -20.63 -30.53 4.03
CA ASP A 114 -20.16 -31.34 5.13
C ASP A 114 -18.64 -31.45 5.08
N LEU A 115 -17.96 -30.95 6.13
CA LEU A 115 -16.49 -30.96 6.25
C LEU A 115 -15.91 -32.37 6.27
N THR A 116 -16.74 -33.38 6.57
CA THR A 116 -16.33 -34.81 6.60
C THR A 116 -16.63 -35.57 5.32
N ALA A 117 -17.28 -34.91 4.32
CA ALA A 117 -17.64 -35.55 3.05
C ALA A 117 -16.40 -35.82 2.18
N GLU A 118 -16.47 -36.93 1.43
CA GLU A 118 -15.43 -37.32 0.46
C GLU A 118 -16.06 -37.50 -0.94
N PRO A 119 -15.71 -36.71 -1.95
CA PRO A 119 -14.80 -35.57 -1.89
C PRO A 119 -15.42 -34.36 -1.19
N PRO A 120 -14.58 -33.48 -0.60
CA PRO A 120 -15.10 -32.28 0.10
C PRO A 120 -15.83 -31.34 -0.84
N GLY A 121 -16.78 -30.56 -0.31
CA GLY A 121 -17.54 -29.56 -1.09
C GLY A 121 -18.71 -30.13 -1.91
N THR A 122 -19.02 -31.43 -1.77
CA THR A 122 -20.12 -32.09 -2.48
C THR A 122 -21.36 -32.29 -1.60
N GLY A 123 -22.50 -32.49 -2.24
CA GLY A 123 -23.78 -32.80 -1.57
C GLY A 123 -24.63 -31.59 -1.19
N THR A 124 -25.68 -31.87 -0.44
CA THR A 124 -26.62 -30.85 0.06
C THR A 124 -26.05 -30.17 1.31
N PRO A 125 -26.29 -28.85 1.51
CA PRO A 125 -25.85 -28.16 2.72
C PRO A 125 -26.39 -28.84 3.99
N PRO A 126 -25.55 -29.02 5.02
CA PRO A 126 -25.91 -29.76 6.23
C PRO A 126 -26.93 -29.05 7.12
N GLN A 127 -27.45 -27.87 6.74
CA GLN A 127 -28.45 -27.07 7.45
C GLN A 127 -28.05 -26.72 8.90
N VAL A 128 -26.75 -26.52 9.15
CA VAL A 128 -26.25 -26.05 10.43
C VAL A 128 -26.32 -24.53 10.47
N ASP A 129 -27.05 -24.00 11.45
CA ASP A 129 -27.20 -22.55 11.60
C ASP A 129 -25.89 -21.86 11.99
N SER A 130 -25.53 -20.79 11.29
CA SER A 130 -24.32 -20.01 11.58
C SER A 130 -24.53 -18.90 12.60
N LEU A 131 -25.74 -18.65 13.08
CA LEU A 131 -26.00 -17.67 14.13
C LEU A 131 -25.21 -18.02 15.39
N GLY A 132 -24.42 -17.06 15.90
CA GLY A 132 -23.52 -17.25 17.05
C GLY A 132 -22.13 -17.76 16.68
N HIS A 133 -21.90 -18.17 15.42
CA HIS A 133 -20.59 -18.59 14.89
C HIS A 133 -20.00 -17.60 13.88
N THR A 134 -20.77 -16.60 13.47
CA THR A 134 -20.39 -15.58 12.49
C THR A 134 -20.47 -14.18 13.10
N MET A 135 -19.74 -13.23 12.52
CA MET A 135 -19.96 -11.81 12.78
C MET A 135 -21.38 -11.37 12.38
N THR A 136 -21.79 -10.22 12.88
CA THR A 136 -23.01 -9.52 12.46
C THR A 136 -22.69 -8.12 11.99
N SER A 137 -23.39 -7.62 10.99
CA SER A 137 -23.35 -6.21 10.59
C SER A 137 -24.02 -5.33 11.65
N VAL A 138 -23.62 -4.07 11.73
CA VAL A 138 -24.13 -3.10 12.72
C VAL A 138 -24.58 -1.83 12.02
N VAL A 139 -25.80 -1.38 12.33
CA VAL A 139 -26.29 -0.07 11.90
C VAL A 139 -25.51 1.03 12.61
N ILE A 140 -24.94 1.98 11.85
CA ILE A 140 -24.17 3.10 12.39
C ILE A 140 -24.94 4.42 12.26
N ASN A 141 -24.57 5.40 13.09
CA ASN A 141 -24.91 6.80 12.84
C ASN A 141 -23.80 7.37 11.93
N PRO A 142 -24.10 7.83 10.70
CA PRO A 142 -23.10 8.35 9.79
C PRO A 142 -22.59 9.73 10.20
N PHE A 143 -23.33 10.44 11.07
CA PHE A 143 -22.97 11.80 11.46
C PHE A 143 -21.63 11.85 12.19
N PHE A 144 -20.75 12.75 11.72
CA PHE A 144 -19.47 13.07 12.36
C PHE A 144 -19.18 14.56 12.20
N GLN A 145 -18.64 15.20 13.25
CA GLN A 145 -18.35 16.63 13.22
C GLN A 145 -16.95 16.88 12.62
N TRP A 146 -16.87 16.99 11.31
CA TRP A 146 -15.64 17.31 10.61
C TRP A 146 -15.12 18.75 10.86
N GLY A 147 -16.02 19.71 11.13
CA GLY A 147 -15.65 21.12 11.37
C GLY A 147 -15.04 21.75 10.12
N SER A 148 -13.80 22.23 10.26
CA SER A 148 -13.05 22.87 9.17
C SER A 148 -12.07 21.92 8.47
N ASP A 149 -12.23 20.62 8.61
CA ASP A 149 -11.36 19.61 8.00
C ASP A 149 -11.20 19.83 6.49
N ARG A 150 -9.99 19.67 6.01
CA ARG A 150 -9.65 19.80 4.58
C ARG A 150 -8.47 18.88 4.26
N SER A 151 -8.60 18.12 3.20
CA SER A 151 -7.49 17.37 2.59
C SER A 151 -6.32 18.31 2.27
N PRO A 152 -5.08 17.92 2.62
CA PRO A 152 -3.87 18.71 2.32
C PRO A 152 -3.62 18.90 0.83
N LYS A 153 -4.01 17.94 -0.02
CA LYS A 153 -3.83 17.93 -1.49
C LYS A 153 -2.40 18.18 -1.92
N THR A 154 -1.46 17.51 -1.28
CA THR A 154 -0.04 17.60 -1.60
C THR A 154 0.22 17.05 -3.02
N PRO A 155 0.85 17.81 -3.93
CA PRO A 155 1.16 17.30 -5.26
C PRO A 155 2.13 16.12 -5.21
N TYR A 156 2.03 15.15 -6.12
CA TYR A 156 2.90 13.96 -6.15
C TYR A 156 4.41 14.28 -6.11
N HIS A 157 4.86 15.33 -6.77
CA HIS A 157 6.27 15.71 -6.76
C HIS A 157 6.76 16.22 -5.38
N ASP A 158 5.85 16.67 -4.52
CA ASP A 158 6.13 17.08 -3.15
C ASP A 158 5.77 16.00 -2.11
N THR A 159 5.16 14.92 -2.55
CA THR A 159 4.73 13.82 -1.69
C THR A 159 5.92 12.96 -1.26
N VAL A 160 5.95 12.62 0.02
CA VAL A 160 6.77 11.55 0.62
C VAL A 160 5.80 10.64 1.37
N ILE A 161 5.73 9.39 0.94
CA ILE A 161 4.82 8.38 1.49
C ILE A 161 5.54 7.62 2.61
N TYR A 162 4.82 7.35 3.70
CA TYR A 162 5.25 6.47 4.77
C TYR A 162 4.23 5.33 4.89
N GLU A 163 4.63 4.14 4.45
CA GLU A 163 3.81 2.94 4.56
C GLU A 163 3.82 2.46 6.01
N ALA A 164 2.65 2.25 6.62
CA ALA A 164 2.55 1.90 8.02
C ALA A 164 1.42 0.91 8.32
N HIS A 165 1.67 0.02 9.27
CA HIS A 165 0.65 -0.85 9.87
C HIS A 165 0.06 -0.18 11.11
N VAL A 166 -1.26 -0.04 11.20
CA VAL A 166 -1.95 0.65 12.31
C VAL A 166 -1.50 0.12 13.66
N LYS A 167 -1.53 -1.20 13.86
CA LYS A 167 -1.12 -1.82 15.12
C LYS A 167 0.39 -1.82 15.29
N GLY A 168 1.13 -2.29 14.28
CA GLY A 168 2.56 -2.51 14.38
C GLY A 168 3.36 -1.26 14.67
N MET A 169 2.94 -0.11 14.17
CA MET A 169 3.65 1.14 14.39
C MET A 169 3.60 1.63 15.85
N THR A 170 2.51 1.34 16.57
CA THR A 170 2.29 1.96 17.89
C THR A 170 2.25 0.98 19.05
N GLN A 171 2.18 -0.33 18.80
CA GLN A 171 1.95 -1.36 19.82
C GLN A 171 2.97 -1.34 20.94
N THR A 172 4.23 -1.03 20.66
CA THR A 172 5.34 -0.98 21.64
C THR A 172 5.76 0.44 21.99
N HIS A 173 5.04 1.48 21.51
CA HIS A 173 5.49 2.86 21.66
C HIS A 173 5.41 3.33 23.13
N PRO A 174 6.54 3.71 23.77
CA PRO A 174 6.58 4.01 25.19
C PRO A 174 5.82 5.29 25.58
N GLY A 175 5.68 6.25 24.65
CA GLY A 175 5.00 7.54 24.87
C GLY A 175 3.49 7.52 24.62
N ILE A 176 2.90 6.34 24.30
CA ILE A 176 1.46 6.20 24.07
C ILE A 176 0.84 5.44 25.24
N PRO A 177 -0.30 5.89 25.82
CA PRO A 177 -1.04 5.13 26.82
C PRO A 177 -1.34 3.71 26.33
N GLU A 178 -1.21 2.72 27.20
CA GLU A 178 -1.30 1.30 26.85
C GLU A 178 -2.63 0.95 26.16
N GLU A 179 -3.74 1.53 26.64
CA GLU A 179 -5.08 1.33 26.09
C GLU A 179 -5.29 1.91 24.67
N LEU A 180 -4.39 2.79 24.21
CA LEU A 180 -4.43 3.36 22.87
C LEU A 180 -3.45 2.70 21.90
N ARG A 181 -2.48 1.93 22.39
CA ARG A 181 -1.47 1.27 21.56
C ARG A 181 -2.11 0.30 20.57
N GLY A 182 -1.59 0.27 19.36
CA GLY A 182 -2.09 -0.60 18.31
C GLY A 182 -3.45 -0.21 17.73
N THR A 183 -3.92 1.00 17.99
CA THR A 183 -5.24 1.47 17.56
C THR A 183 -5.17 2.74 16.68
N TYR A 184 -6.30 3.10 16.02
CA TYR A 184 -6.41 4.36 15.27
C TYR A 184 -6.12 5.58 16.16
N ALA A 185 -6.60 5.56 17.42
CA ALA A 185 -6.32 6.62 18.40
C ALA A 185 -4.84 6.67 18.79
N GLY A 186 -4.19 5.53 18.89
CA GLY A 186 -2.75 5.45 19.12
C GLY A 186 -1.95 5.98 17.94
N LEU A 187 -2.35 5.62 16.71
CA LEU A 187 -1.67 6.07 15.49
C LEU A 187 -1.80 7.59 15.30
N SER A 188 -2.93 8.18 15.65
CA SER A 188 -3.15 9.65 15.61
C SER A 188 -2.72 10.39 16.89
N HIS A 189 -2.04 9.71 17.82
CA HIS A 189 -1.51 10.37 19.01
C HIS A 189 -0.47 11.43 18.64
N PRO A 190 -0.44 12.61 19.31
CA PRO A 190 0.47 13.70 18.97
C PRO A 190 1.94 13.28 18.81
N VAL A 191 2.43 12.38 19.65
CA VAL A 191 3.83 11.91 19.57
C VAL A 191 4.15 11.22 18.24
N VAL A 192 3.20 10.50 17.62
CA VAL A 192 3.37 9.85 16.31
C VAL A 192 3.32 10.90 15.20
N ILE A 193 2.37 11.82 15.29
CA ILE A 193 2.23 12.91 14.31
C ILE A 193 3.49 13.78 14.29
N GLU A 194 3.99 14.19 15.45
CA GLU A 194 5.23 14.97 15.59
C GLU A 194 6.45 14.20 15.05
N TYR A 195 6.50 12.89 15.27
CA TYR A 195 7.54 12.03 14.71
C TYR A 195 7.53 12.04 13.17
N LEU A 196 6.37 11.81 12.55
CA LEU A 196 6.20 11.85 11.09
C LEU A 196 6.50 13.22 10.50
N GLN A 197 6.08 14.30 11.17
CA GLN A 197 6.43 15.67 10.78
C GLN A 197 7.94 15.93 10.85
N SER A 198 8.63 15.36 11.84
CA SER A 198 10.09 15.47 11.97
C SER A 198 10.84 14.81 10.81
N LEU A 199 10.22 13.83 10.16
CA LEU A 199 10.68 13.16 8.94
C LEU A 199 10.18 13.85 7.65
N ASN A 200 9.48 14.97 7.74
CA ASN A 200 8.86 15.63 6.60
C ASN A 200 7.93 14.73 5.77
N ILE A 201 7.28 13.74 6.39
CA ILE A 201 6.28 12.90 5.76
C ILE A 201 5.06 13.76 5.41
N THR A 202 4.51 13.54 4.21
CA THR A 202 3.34 14.27 3.71
C THR A 202 2.14 13.38 3.46
N ALA A 203 2.32 12.07 3.43
CA ALA A 203 1.25 11.11 3.32
C ALA A 203 1.59 9.84 4.11
N ILE A 204 0.64 9.33 4.88
CA ILE A 204 0.72 7.99 5.47
C ILE A 204 -0.12 7.03 4.61
N GLU A 205 0.49 5.93 4.17
CA GLU A 205 -0.19 4.84 3.47
C GLU A 205 -0.42 3.71 4.47
N LEU A 206 -1.68 3.48 4.81
CA LEU A 206 -2.06 2.48 5.80
C LEU A 206 -2.25 1.12 5.11
N MET A 207 -1.51 0.11 5.56
CA MET A 207 -1.81 -1.29 5.25
C MET A 207 -3.28 -1.60 5.54
N PRO A 208 -3.87 -2.67 5.00
CA PRO A 208 -5.33 -2.85 4.95
C PRO A 208 -6.04 -2.56 6.26
N VAL A 209 -6.98 -1.61 6.21
CA VAL A 209 -7.85 -1.22 7.32
C VAL A 209 -9.31 -1.60 7.07
N HIS A 210 -9.67 -2.11 5.90
CA HIS A 210 -10.97 -2.72 5.69
C HIS A 210 -11.16 -3.89 6.64
N GLN A 211 -12.40 -4.16 7.07
CA GLN A 211 -12.64 -5.30 7.95
C GLN A 211 -12.18 -6.59 7.29
N PHE A 212 -11.23 -7.26 7.92
CA PHE A 212 -10.68 -8.54 7.49
C PHE A 212 -10.88 -9.62 8.53
N MET A 213 -10.63 -10.88 8.18
CA MET A 213 -10.68 -12.02 9.09
C MET A 213 -9.34 -12.77 9.13
N HIS A 214 -9.12 -13.50 10.21
CA HIS A 214 -8.00 -14.40 10.31
C HIS A 214 -8.28 -15.71 9.58
N ASP A 215 -7.26 -16.32 9.02
CA ASP A 215 -7.36 -17.62 8.36
C ASP A 215 -7.47 -18.74 9.40
N HIS A 216 -8.35 -19.72 9.15
CA HIS A 216 -8.53 -20.88 10.05
C HIS A 216 -7.20 -21.58 10.34
N ARG A 217 -6.41 -21.87 9.29
CA ARG A 217 -5.10 -22.49 9.41
C ARG A 217 -4.16 -21.70 10.34
N LEU A 218 -4.16 -20.38 10.26
CA LEU A 218 -3.31 -19.55 11.13
C LEU A 218 -3.75 -19.65 12.60
N LEU A 219 -5.06 -19.63 12.85
CA LEU A 219 -5.60 -19.78 14.21
C LEU A 219 -5.25 -21.14 14.82
N ASP A 220 -5.28 -22.22 14.04
CA ASP A 220 -4.88 -23.56 14.48
C ASP A 220 -3.38 -23.63 14.85
N LEU A 221 -2.55 -22.80 14.21
CA LEU A 221 -1.12 -22.66 14.51
C LEU A 221 -0.84 -21.65 15.64
N GLY A 222 -1.88 -21.01 16.19
CA GLY A 222 -1.74 -19.92 17.16
C GLY A 222 -1.24 -18.61 16.56
N LEU A 223 -1.28 -18.47 15.23
CA LEU A 223 -0.92 -17.29 14.47
C LEU A 223 -2.16 -16.48 14.11
N ARG A 224 -1.96 -15.26 13.58
CA ARG A 224 -3.03 -14.38 13.14
C ARG A 224 -2.64 -13.68 11.85
N ASN A 225 -3.60 -13.46 10.95
CA ASN A 225 -3.38 -12.57 9.82
C ASN A 225 -3.08 -11.16 10.37
N TYR A 226 -1.85 -10.71 10.15
CA TYR A 226 -1.35 -9.43 10.66
C TYR A 226 -1.49 -8.33 9.59
N TRP A 227 -1.16 -8.63 8.34
CA TRP A 227 -1.20 -7.63 7.27
C TRP A 227 -2.61 -7.16 6.91
N GLY A 228 -3.61 -8.06 6.98
CA GLY A 228 -5.00 -7.72 6.70
C GLY A 228 -5.46 -7.92 5.26
N TYR A 229 -4.65 -8.55 4.38
CA TYR A 229 -5.05 -8.88 3.00
C TYR A 229 -6.02 -10.07 2.94
N ASN A 230 -7.09 -10.00 3.72
CA ASN A 230 -8.12 -11.04 3.81
C ASN A 230 -9.49 -10.40 4.11
N THR A 231 -9.91 -9.49 3.24
CA THR A 231 -11.06 -8.61 3.45
C THR A 231 -12.39 -9.35 3.43
N VAL A 232 -13.26 -8.98 4.36
CA VAL A 232 -14.63 -9.49 4.48
C VAL A 232 -15.68 -8.38 4.36
N GLY A 233 -15.29 -7.12 4.57
CA GLY A 233 -16.20 -5.97 4.46
C GLY A 233 -15.48 -4.71 3.96
N PHE A 234 -15.91 -4.19 2.80
CA PHE A 234 -15.26 -3.09 2.11
C PHE A 234 -15.60 -1.68 2.62
N PHE A 235 -16.60 -1.53 3.48
CA PHE A 235 -17.06 -0.23 3.98
C PHE A 235 -16.76 0.00 5.46
N ALA A 236 -16.23 -1.00 6.16
CA ALA A 236 -16.00 -0.91 7.60
C ALA A 236 -14.51 -0.82 7.91
N PRO A 237 -14.08 0.10 8.77
CA PRO A 237 -12.75 0.03 9.35
C PRO A 237 -12.66 -1.19 10.28
N HIS A 238 -11.52 -1.87 10.24
CA HIS A 238 -11.26 -3.06 11.05
C HIS A 238 -11.40 -2.71 12.54
N PHE A 239 -12.40 -3.30 13.19
CA PHE A 239 -12.81 -2.87 14.53
C PHE A 239 -11.80 -3.23 15.61
N GLN A 240 -10.92 -4.21 15.38
CA GLN A 240 -9.88 -4.58 16.35
C GLN A 240 -8.77 -3.51 16.43
N TYR A 241 -8.66 -2.62 15.44
CA TYR A 241 -7.79 -1.45 15.48
C TYR A 241 -8.41 -0.23 16.18
N ALA A 242 -9.60 -0.37 16.77
CA ALA A 242 -10.21 0.70 17.55
C ALA A 242 -9.96 0.51 19.07
N ALA A 243 -9.62 1.57 19.78
CA ALA A 243 -9.62 1.61 21.24
C ALA A 243 -11.06 1.54 21.78
N THR A 244 -11.99 2.11 21.05
CA THR A 244 -13.42 2.12 21.37
C THR A 244 -14.04 0.75 21.14
N ARG A 245 -14.65 0.16 22.17
CA ARG A 245 -15.20 -1.22 22.14
C ARG A 245 -16.70 -1.30 21.87
N HIS A 246 -17.41 -0.18 21.77
CA HIS A 246 -18.84 -0.24 21.43
C HIS A 246 -19.06 -0.40 19.93
N ALA A 247 -20.18 -1.02 19.56
CA ALA A 247 -20.56 -1.24 18.18
C ALA A 247 -20.64 0.07 17.40
N GLY A 248 -19.98 0.16 16.22
CA GLY A 248 -19.88 1.36 15.41
C GLY A 248 -18.80 2.36 15.83
N GLY A 249 -18.13 2.16 16.96
CA GLY A 249 -17.11 3.10 17.48
C GLY A 249 -15.88 3.26 16.60
N ALA A 250 -15.49 2.19 15.89
CA ALA A 250 -14.35 2.21 14.99
C ALA A 250 -14.47 3.27 13.88
N VAL A 251 -15.68 3.52 13.36
CA VAL A 251 -15.93 4.52 12.32
C VAL A 251 -15.60 5.93 12.81
N ALA A 252 -16.09 6.31 13.99
CA ALA A 252 -15.82 7.63 14.57
C ALA A 252 -14.35 7.80 14.94
N GLU A 253 -13.70 6.75 15.46
CA GLU A 253 -12.28 6.79 15.82
C GLU A 253 -11.39 6.92 14.58
N PHE A 254 -11.69 6.19 13.50
CA PHE A 254 -11.01 6.33 12.22
C PHE A 254 -11.16 7.75 11.65
N LYS A 255 -12.37 8.30 11.61
CA LYS A 255 -12.62 9.69 11.17
C LYS A 255 -11.82 10.71 12.01
N THR A 256 -11.70 10.47 13.32
CA THR A 256 -10.90 11.30 14.22
C THR A 256 -9.42 11.23 13.89
N MET A 257 -8.92 10.04 13.55
CA MET A 257 -7.53 9.83 13.11
C MET A 257 -7.25 10.59 11.80
N VAL A 258 -8.10 10.45 10.79
CA VAL A 258 -7.94 11.16 9.50
C VAL A 258 -7.89 12.67 9.73
N LYS A 259 -8.84 13.20 10.52
CA LYS A 259 -8.86 14.63 10.86
C LYS A 259 -7.56 15.09 11.53
N ALA A 260 -7.00 14.29 12.45
CA ALA A 260 -5.75 14.64 13.14
C ALA A 260 -4.56 14.69 12.18
N PHE A 261 -4.49 13.78 11.23
CA PHE A 261 -3.47 13.80 10.17
C PHE A 261 -3.63 15.02 9.25
N HIS A 262 -4.86 15.35 8.83
CA HIS A 262 -5.12 16.55 8.02
C HIS A 262 -4.73 17.84 8.73
N ASP A 263 -5.06 17.96 10.03
CA ASP A 263 -4.67 19.11 10.86
C ASP A 263 -3.12 19.26 10.93
N ALA A 264 -2.39 18.15 10.75
CA ALA A 264 -0.92 18.12 10.70
C ALA A 264 -0.33 18.28 9.27
N GLY A 265 -1.18 18.40 8.25
CA GLY A 265 -0.76 18.49 6.85
C GLY A 265 -0.32 17.17 6.22
N ILE A 266 -0.77 16.03 6.78
CA ILE A 266 -0.45 14.68 6.31
C ILE A 266 -1.70 14.06 5.69
N GLU A 267 -1.59 13.59 4.46
CA GLU A 267 -2.64 12.86 3.75
C GLU A 267 -2.74 11.42 4.26
N VAL A 268 -3.93 10.82 4.16
CA VAL A 268 -4.17 9.41 4.49
C VAL A 268 -4.52 8.64 3.23
N ILE A 269 -3.69 7.67 2.88
CA ILE A 269 -3.87 6.74 1.75
C ILE A 269 -4.21 5.36 2.32
N LEU A 270 -5.17 4.67 1.74
CA LEU A 270 -5.53 3.31 2.15
C LEU A 270 -5.02 2.28 1.16
N ASP A 271 -4.40 1.24 1.67
CA ASP A 271 -4.18 0.01 0.92
C ASP A 271 -5.49 -0.79 0.89
N VAL A 272 -6.02 -1.03 -0.32
CA VAL A 272 -7.34 -1.61 -0.53
C VAL A 272 -7.28 -2.89 -1.35
N VAL A 273 -8.00 -3.90 -0.87
CA VAL A 273 -7.98 -5.26 -1.42
C VAL A 273 -9.35 -5.56 -2.04
N TYR A 274 -9.57 -5.09 -3.28
CA TYR A 274 -10.81 -5.37 -4.03
C TYR A 274 -10.68 -6.55 -5.00
N ASN A 275 -9.48 -7.12 -5.11
CA ASN A 275 -9.22 -8.18 -6.08
C ASN A 275 -9.74 -9.55 -5.62
N HIS A 276 -9.86 -9.80 -4.31
CA HIS A 276 -10.37 -11.04 -3.72
C HIS A 276 -11.06 -10.79 -2.38
N THR A 277 -11.62 -11.85 -1.79
CA THR A 277 -12.24 -11.81 -0.46
C THR A 277 -11.77 -12.97 0.42
N ALA A 278 -12.03 -12.84 1.72
CA ALA A 278 -11.74 -13.84 2.74
C ALA A 278 -12.51 -15.16 2.60
N GLU A 279 -13.51 -15.24 1.71
CA GLU A 279 -14.26 -16.48 1.50
C GLU A 279 -13.47 -17.58 0.79
N GLY A 280 -12.23 -17.27 0.31
CA GLY A 280 -11.31 -18.25 -0.26
C GLY A 280 -11.86 -18.99 -1.50
N ASN A 281 -11.39 -20.21 -1.75
CA ASN A 281 -11.82 -21.02 -2.88
C ASN A 281 -13.21 -21.67 -2.65
N HIS A 282 -13.62 -22.59 -3.52
CA HIS A 282 -14.92 -23.33 -3.45
C HIS A 282 -15.12 -24.10 -2.14
N LEU A 283 -14.06 -24.35 -1.37
CA LEU A 283 -14.09 -24.99 -0.05
C LEU A 283 -14.03 -23.99 1.12
N GLY A 284 -14.06 -22.69 0.84
CA GLY A 284 -14.08 -21.67 1.87
C GLY A 284 -15.44 -21.52 2.56
N PRO A 285 -15.53 -20.69 3.62
CA PRO A 285 -16.76 -20.46 4.36
C PRO A 285 -17.79 -19.67 3.54
N THR A 286 -19.06 -19.76 3.91
CA THR A 286 -20.17 -18.97 3.37
C THR A 286 -20.58 -17.95 4.43
N ILE A 287 -20.10 -16.71 4.30
CA ILE A 287 -20.21 -15.68 5.33
C ILE A 287 -20.73 -14.34 4.81
N ASN A 288 -20.61 -14.10 3.49
CA ASN A 288 -21.01 -12.84 2.85
C ASN A 288 -21.42 -13.10 1.39
N PHE A 289 -20.66 -12.64 0.43
CA PHE A 289 -20.91 -12.55 -1.01
C PHE A 289 -21.35 -13.87 -1.63
N ARG A 290 -20.69 -14.96 -1.29
CA ARG A 290 -20.94 -16.31 -1.80
C ARG A 290 -22.38 -16.78 -1.57
N GLY A 291 -22.89 -16.54 -0.37
CA GLY A 291 -24.25 -16.94 0.01
C GLY A 291 -25.33 -16.01 -0.53
N ILE A 292 -24.96 -14.79 -0.93
CA ILE A 292 -25.89 -13.77 -1.46
C ILE A 292 -26.07 -13.95 -2.96
N ASP A 293 -24.98 -13.91 -3.73
CA ASP A 293 -25.00 -14.12 -5.19
C ASP A 293 -23.59 -14.50 -5.69
N ASN A 294 -23.26 -15.78 -5.65
CA ASN A 294 -21.92 -16.26 -5.94
C ASN A 294 -21.42 -15.87 -7.33
N ALA A 295 -22.23 -16.02 -8.37
CA ALA A 295 -21.84 -15.76 -9.75
C ALA A 295 -21.71 -14.26 -10.10
N ALA A 296 -22.45 -13.40 -9.38
CA ALA A 296 -22.31 -11.96 -9.53
C ALA A 296 -21.00 -11.44 -8.93
N TYR A 297 -20.65 -11.91 -7.73
CA TYR A 297 -19.49 -11.40 -6.99
C TYR A 297 -18.18 -12.06 -7.36
N TYR A 298 -18.15 -13.34 -7.76
CA TYR A 298 -16.93 -14.07 -8.06
C TYR A 298 -16.77 -14.44 -9.52
N ARG A 299 -15.54 -14.41 -10.00
CA ARG A 299 -15.17 -14.97 -11.30
C ARG A 299 -15.13 -16.48 -11.20
N LEU A 300 -16.03 -17.14 -11.95
CA LEU A 300 -16.11 -18.59 -12.01
C LEU A 300 -15.26 -19.12 -13.17
N LEU A 301 -14.82 -20.38 -13.06
CA LEU A 301 -14.02 -21.04 -14.10
C LEU A 301 -14.95 -21.50 -15.25
N ASP A 302 -14.67 -21.05 -16.46
CA ASP A 302 -15.45 -21.39 -17.64
C ASP A 302 -15.59 -22.91 -17.82
N GLY A 303 -16.82 -23.40 -17.93
CA GLY A 303 -17.15 -24.82 -18.08
C GLY A 303 -17.05 -25.68 -16.81
N GLN A 304 -16.67 -25.08 -15.69
CA GLN A 304 -16.58 -25.70 -14.35
C GLN A 304 -16.99 -24.66 -13.29
N LEU A 305 -18.25 -24.21 -13.34
CA LEU A 305 -18.74 -23.07 -12.55
C LEU A 305 -18.75 -23.31 -11.03
N GLU A 306 -18.50 -24.52 -10.57
CA GLU A 306 -18.27 -24.86 -9.16
C GLU A 306 -16.94 -24.31 -8.62
N TYR A 307 -15.96 -23.97 -9.50
CA TYR A 307 -14.64 -23.46 -9.14
C TYR A 307 -14.48 -21.99 -9.47
N TYR A 308 -13.60 -21.31 -8.75
CA TYR A 308 -13.27 -19.92 -8.99
C TYR A 308 -12.07 -19.74 -9.89
N LYS A 309 -12.11 -18.71 -10.74
CA LYS A 309 -10.91 -18.22 -11.43
C LYS A 309 -10.09 -17.42 -10.42
N ASP A 310 -8.84 -17.81 -10.26
CA ASP A 310 -7.93 -17.20 -9.29
C ASP A 310 -6.73 -16.56 -10.00
N PHE A 311 -6.65 -15.21 -9.93
CA PHE A 311 -5.50 -14.42 -10.38
C PHE A 311 -4.72 -13.85 -9.20
N THR A 312 -5.09 -14.20 -7.97
CA THR A 312 -4.60 -13.56 -6.75
C THR A 312 -3.73 -14.49 -5.91
N GLY A 313 -3.85 -15.80 -6.11
CA GLY A 313 -3.20 -16.82 -5.29
C GLY A 313 -3.91 -17.09 -3.95
N THR A 314 -5.08 -16.46 -3.71
CA THR A 314 -5.83 -16.59 -2.44
C THR A 314 -7.06 -17.51 -2.54
N GLY A 315 -7.36 -17.99 -3.74
CA GLY A 315 -8.45 -18.93 -4.01
C GLY A 315 -9.65 -18.37 -4.74
N ASN A 316 -9.78 -17.04 -4.87
CA ASN A 316 -10.84 -16.40 -5.65
C ASN A 316 -10.38 -15.08 -6.27
N SER A 317 -11.14 -14.59 -7.24
CA SER A 317 -11.04 -13.23 -7.76
C SER A 317 -12.44 -12.63 -7.82
N LEU A 318 -12.60 -11.37 -7.39
CA LEU A 318 -13.86 -10.65 -7.55
C LEU A 318 -14.16 -10.42 -9.04
N ASN A 319 -15.45 -10.47 -9.38
CA ASN A 319 -15.94 -10.31 -10.74
C ASN A 319 -16.16 -8.83 -11.09
N ALA A 320 -15.06 -8.08 -11.26
CA ALA A 320 -15.10 -6.67 -11.65
C ALA A 320 -15.73 -6.40 -13.04
N ARG A 321 -16.20 -7.44 -13.73
CA ARG A 321 -16.99 -7.34 -14.98
C ARG A 321 -18.49 -7.25 -14.71
N HIS A 322 -18.96 -7.70 -13.53
CA HIS A 322 -20.36 -7.65 -13.17
C HIS A 322 -20.75 -6.23 -12.73
N PRO A 323 -21.82 -5.63 -13.27
CA PRO A 323 -22.18 -4.24 -12.95
C PRO A 323 -22.34 -3.95 -11.45
N HIS A 324 -22.97 -4.85 -10.69
CA HIS A 324 -23.19 -4.65 -9.27
C HIS A 324 -21.92 -4.88 -8.42
N THR A 325 -20.98 -5.70 -8.87
CA THR A 325 -19.65 -5.81 -8.23
C THR A 325 -18.83 -4.56 -8.50
N LEU A 326 -18.87 -4.01 -9.72
CA LEU A 326 -18.26 -2.70 -10.01
C LEU A 326 -18.92 -1.60 -9.19
N GLN A 327 -20.25 -1.60 -9.06
CA GLN A 327 -20.99 -0.66 -8.22
C GLN A 327 -20.53 -0.75 -6.77
N LEU A 328 -20.39 -1.95 -6.20
CA LEU A 328 -19.88 -2.18 -4.85
C LEU A 328 -18.50 -1.53 -4.65
N ILE A 329 -17.57 -1.74 -5.59
CA ILE A 329 -16.23 -1.18 -5.54
C ILE A 329 -16.28 0.36 -5.61
N MET A 330 -17.02 0.90 -6.58
CA MET A 330 -17.11 2.36 -6.77
C MET A 330 -17.81 3.07 -5.60
N ASP A 331 -18.86 2.47 -5.05
CA ASP A 331 -19.58 3.01 -3.89
C ASP A 331 -18.69 2.95 -2.63
N SER A 332 -17.87 1.89 -2.47
CA SER A 332 -16.89 1.80 -1.40
C SER A 332 -15.83 2.90 -1.54
N LEU A 333 -15.22 3.09 -2.71
CA LEU A 333 -14.24 4.14 -2.94
C LEU A 333 -14.82 5.53 -2.66
N ARG A 334 -16.03 5.83 -3.14
CA ARG A 334 -16.72 7.10 -2.84
C ARG A 334 -17.00 7.28 -1.36
N TYR A 335 -17.42 6.22 -0.66
CA TYR A 335 -17.66 6.24 0.78
C TYR A 335 -16.38 6.62 1.55
N TRP A 336 -15.25 5.99 1.24
CA TRP A 336 -13.99 6.29 1.89
C TRP A 336 -13.51 7.72 1.62
N VAL A 337 -13.77 8.27 0.43
CA VAL A 337 -13.43 9.67 0.11
C VAL A 337 -14.42 10.67 0.73
N LEU A 338 -15.73 10.46 0.57
CA LEU A 338 -16.74 11.46 0.94
C LEU A 338 -17.13 11.43 2.42
N GLU A 339 -17.14 10.22 3.02
CA GLU A 339 -17.57 10.02 4.40
C GLU A 339 -16.39 9.87 5.37
N MET A 340 -15.33 9.20 4.93
CA MET A 340 -14.16 8.92 5.77
C MET A 340 -13.00 9.89 5.51
N HIS A 341 -13.11 10.74 4.48
CA HIS A 341 -12.17 11.79 4.08
C HIS A 341 -10.75 11.32 3.75
N VAL A 342 -10.59 10.10 3.21
CA VAL A 342 -9.26 9.64 2.78
C VAL A 342 -8.80 10.33 1.50
N ASP A 343 -7.49 10.47 1.32
CA ASP A 343 -6.86 11.25 0.25
C ASP A 343 -6.37 10.41 -0.92
N GLY A 344 -6.48 9.09 -0.81
CA GLY A 344 -6.05 8.20 -1.88
C GLY A 344 -6.15 6.73 -1.53
N PHE A 345 -5.83 5.92 -2.54
CA PHE A 345 -5.83 4.46 -2.45
C PHE A 345 -4.60 3.87 -3.12
N ARG A 346 -4.04 2.84 -2.49
CA ARG A 346 -3.14 1.87 -3.11
C ARG A 346 -3.94 0.61 -3.36
N PHE A 347 -4.05 0.17 -4.59
CA PHE A 347 -4.81 -1.01 -4.97
C PHE A 347 -3.90 -2.22 -5.01
N ASP A 348 -4.17 -3.16 -4.10
CA ASP A 348 -3.53 -4.47 -4.06
C ASP A 348 -3.84 -5.25 -5.34
N LEU A 349 -2.81 -5.90 -5.92
CA LEU A 349 -2.91 -6.68 -7.16
C LEU A 349 -3.81 -6.00 -8.22
N ALA A 350 -3.57 -4.73 -8.50
CA ALA A 350 -4.47 -3.89 -9.31
C ALA A 350 -4.68 -4.44 -10.72
N SER A 351 -3.76 -5.21 -11.28
CA SER A 351 -3.89 -5.88 -12.56
C SER A 351 -5.10 -6.83 -12.62
N THR A 352 -5.44 -7.48 -11.50
CA THR A 352 -6.60 -8.39 -11.40
C THR A 352 -7.93 -7.68 -11.69
N LEU A 353 -8.08 -6.43 -11.21
CA LEU A 353 -9.30 -5.63 -11.40
C LEU A 353 -9.48 -5.17 -12.85
N ALA A 354 -8.41 -5.14 -13.61
CA ALA A 354 -8.37 -4.71 -15.00
C ALA A 354 -8.47 -5.87 -16.00
N ARG A 355 -8.64 -7.11 -15.54
CA ARG A 355 -8.78 -8.27 -16.42
C ARG A 355 -10.19 -8.41 -16.96
N GLU A 356 -10.36 -8.17 -18.27
CA GLU A 356 -11.66 -8.34 -18.93
C GLU A 356 -11.99 -9.82 -19.13
N PHE A 357 -11.20 -10.57 -19.88
CA PHE A 357 -11.34 -12.03 -20.00
C PHE A 357 -10.21 -12.73 -19.24
N TYR A 358 -9.03 -12.73 -19.81
CA TYR A 358 -7.81 -13.27 -19.22
C TYR A 358 -6.69 -12.22 -19.19
N ASP A 359 -6.67 -11.33 -20.18
CA ASP A 359 -5.65 -10.30 -20.33
C ASP A 359 -6.01 -9.04 -19.55
N VAL A 360 -4.99 -8.33 -19.10
CA VAL A 360 -5.13 -7.01 -18.48
C VAL A 360 -5.42 -5.98 -19.56
N ASP A 361 -6.55 -5.28 -19.47
CA ASP A 361 -6.96 -4.25 -20.42
C ASP A 361 -6.94 -2.87 -19.77
N ARG A 362 -6.18 -1.96 -20.35
CA ARG A 362 -6.12 -0.54 -19.92
C ARG A 362 -7.42 0.24 -20.17
N LEU A 363 -8.32 -0.30 -20.97
CA LEU A 363 -9.65 0.22 -21.27
C LEU A 363 -10.73 -0.62 -20.58
N SER A 364 -10.39 -1.35 -19.53
CA SER A 364 -11.38 -2.11 -18.76
C SER A 364 -12.41 -1.19 -18.13
N ALA A 365 -13.61 -1.72 -17.93
CA ALA A 365 -14.70 -0.99 -17.29
C ALA A 365 -14.31 -0.41 -15.92
N PHE A 366 -13.49 -1.11 -15.16
CA PHE A 366 -12.96 -0.62 -13.88
C PHE A 366 -12.15 0.67 -14.05
N PHE A 367 -11.18 0.69 -14.96
CA PHE A 367 -10.37 1.90 -15.18
C PHE A 367 -11.19 3.07 -15.73
N ASP A 368 -12.12 2.81 -16.65
CA ASP A 368 -12.97 3.85 -17.21
C ASP A 368 -13.87 4.48 -16.14
N LEU A 369 -14.47 3.65 -15.27
CA LEU A 369 -15.30 4.14 -14.17
C LEU A 369 -14.48 4.96 -13.16
N VAL A 370 -13.31 4.50 -12.76
CA VAL A 370 -12.43 5.24 -11.84
C VAL A 370 -11.98 6.57 -12.45
N GLN A 371 -11.58 6.58 -13.72
CA GLN A 371 -11.07 7.79 -14.38
C GLN A 371 -12.13 8.86 -14.60
N GLN A 372 -13.37 8.47 -14.89
CA GLN A 372 -14.45 9.42 -15.15
C GLN A 372 -15.23 9.84 -13.88
N ASP A 373 -15.03 9.15 -12.77
CA ASP A 373 -15.74 9.45 -11.53
C ASP A 373 -15.30 10.80 -10.94
N PRO A 374 -16.21 11.74 -10.68
CA PRO A 374 -15.85 13.10 -10.25
C PRO A 374 -15.28 13.17 -8.82
N VAL A 375 -15.38 12.09 -8.04
CA VAL A 375 -14.85 11.99 -6.68
C VAL A 375 -13.56 11.20 -6.66
N VAL A 376 -13.59 9.96 -7.13
CA VAL A 376 -12.46 9.03 -7.05
C VAL A 376 -11.28 9.48 -7.93
N SER A 377 -11.54 10.10 -9.08
CA SER A 377 -10.48 10.64 -9.94
C SER A 377 -9.70 11.83 -9.35
N GLN A 378 -10.18 12.41 -8.24
CA GLN A 378 -9.57 13.59 -7.62
C GLN A 378 -8.61 13.27 -6.47
N VAL A 379 -8.53 12.02 -6.06
CA VAL A 379 -7.61 11.55 -4.99
C VAL A 379 -6.42 10.81 -5.58
N LYS A 380 -5.43 10.49 -4.76
CA LYS A 380 -4.26 9.72 -5.20
C LYS A 380 -4.66 8.29 -5.55
N LEU A 381 -4.28 7.84 -6.74
CA LEU A 381 -4.52 6.49 -7.24
C LEU A 381 -3.18 5.81 -7.48
N ILE A 382 -2.87 4.83 -6.65
CA ILE A 382 -1.61 4.09 -6.68
C ILE A 382 -1.94 2.64 -7.02
N ALA A 383 -1.30 2.07 -8.00
CA ALA A 383 -1.43 0.67 -8.35
C ALA A 383 -0.25 -0.14 -7.82
N GLU A 384 -0.54 -1.31 -7.26
CA GLU A 384 0.39 -2.42 -7.34
C GLU A 384 0.23 -3.05 -8.73
N PRO A 385 1.18 -2.81 -9.66
CA PRO A 385 0.94 -3.05 -11.08
C PRO A 385 1.26 -4.49 -11.50
N TRP A 386 0.86 -5.48 -10.71
CA TRP A 386 1.00 -6.91 -11.01
C TRP A 386 -0.10 -7.75 -10.40
N ASP A 387 -0.16 -9.02 -10.80
CA ASP A 387 -0.88 -10.12 -10.17
C ASP A 387 -0.16 -11.43 -10.49
N VAL A 388 -0.66 -12.58 -9.98
CA VAL A 388 -0.01 -13.88 -10.18
C VAL A 388 -0.40 -14.59 -11.48
N GLY A 389 -1.31 -14.01 -12.27
CA GLY A 389 -1.74 -14.57 -13.55
C GLY A 389 -0.74 -14.31 -14.68
N GLU A 390 -0.88 -15.06 -15.78
CA GLU A 390 -0.09 -14.83 -16.98
C GLU A 390 -0.28 -13.39 -17.49
N GLY A 391 0.82 -12.71 -17.87
CA GLY A 391 0.80 -11.32 -18.29
C GLY A 391 0.46 -10.32 -17.17
N GLY A 392 0.50 -10.74 -15.90
CA GLY A 392 0.09 -9.91 -14.77
C GLY A 392 1.02 -8.74 -14.46
N TYR A 393 2.31 -8.80 -14.80
CA TYR A 393 3.28 -7.73 -14.53
C TYR A 393 3.12 -6.57 -15.53
N GLN A 394 2.57 -5.44 -15.06
CA GLN A 394 2.10 -4.31 -15.88
C GLN A 394 2.77 -2.97 -15.53
N VAL A 395 3.95 -2.97 -14.93
CA VAL A 395 4.69 -1.73 -14.63
C VAL A 395 4.91 -0.89 -15.89
N GLY A 396 4.44 0.36 -15.88
CA GLY A 396 4.46 1.29 -17.01
C GLY A 396 3.18 1.28 -17.87
N ASN A 397 2.25 0.36 -17.63
CA ASN A 397 1.09 0.15 -18.50
C ASN A 397 -0.25 0.68 -17.97
N PHE A 398 -0.30 1.22 -16.75
CA PHE A 398 -1.54 1.78 -16.18
C PHE A 398 -1.94 3.10 -16.86
N PRO A 399 -3.24 3.48 -16.81
CA PRO A 399 -3.74 4.72 -17.42
C PRO A 399 -3.16 5.99 -16.78
N GLY A 400 -3.35 7.14 -17.45
CA GLY A 400 -2.66 8.41 -17.15
C GLY A 400 -2.88 9.02 -15.77
N LEU A 401 -3.98 8.72 -15.07
CA LEU A 401 -4.23 9.20 -13.71
C LEU A 401 -3.52 8.36 -12.64
N TRP A 402 -3.09 7.15 -12.98
CA TRP A 402 -2.51 6.21 -12.05
C TRP A 402 -1.02 6.45 -11.85
N THR A 403 -0.59 6.32 -10.61
CA THR A 403 0.80 6.10 -10.24
C THR A 403 1.00 4.63 -9.90
N GLU A 404 2.23 4.17 -9.93
CA GLU A 404 2.53 2.75 -9.80
C GLU A 404 3.66 2.53 -8.81
N TRP A 405 3.53 1.52 -7.96
CA TRP A 405 4.68 0.98 -7.25
C TRP A 405 5.70 0.47 -8.28
N ASN A 406 6.86 1.11 -8.34
CA ASN A 406 7.85 0.79 -9.35
C ASN A 406 8.79 -0.33 -8.89
N GLY A 407 8.39 -1.58 -9.15
CA GLY A 407 9.21 -2.76 -8.84
C GLY A 407 10.57 -2.76 -9.55
N LYS A 408 10.66 -2.18 -10.78
CA LYS A 408 11.95 -2.03 -11.46
C LYS A 408 12.89 -1.07 -10.73
N TYR A 409 12.35 0.00 -10.13
CA TYR A 409 13.15 0.90 -9.29
C TYR A 409 13.72 0.14 -8.10
N ARG A 410 12.87 -0.57 -7.35
CA ARG A 410 13.27 -1.39 -6.19
C ARG A 410 14.42 -2.33 -6.55
N ASP A 411 14.21 -3.13 -7.58
CA ASP A 411 15.15 -4.18 -7.99
C ASP A 411 16.48 -3.59 -8.45
N THR A 412 16.43 -2.52 -9.24
CA THR A 412 17.63 -1.87 -9.79
C THR A 412 18.48 -1.20 -8.71
N VAL A 413 17.85 -0.51 -7.74
CA VAL A 413 18.61 0.14 -6.65
C VAL A 413 19.26 -0.92 -5.74
N ARG A 414 18.58 -2.01 -5.44
CA ARG A 414 19.13 -3.14 -4.71
C ARG A 414 20.32 -3.76 -5.45
N ASP A 415 20.17 -4.07 -6.74
CA ASP A 415 21.23 -4.65 -7.57
C ASP A 415 22.44 -3.73 -7.70
N TYR A 416 22.23 -2.45 -7.90
CA TYR A 416 23.32 -1.47 -8.00
C TYR A 416 24.18 -1.43 -6.73
N TRP A 417 23.55 -1.30 -5.54
CA TRP A 417 24.30 -1.17 -4.30
C TRP A 417 24.91 -2.47 -3.79
N ARG A 418 24.42 -3.64 -4.20
CA ARG A 418 25.11 -4.91 -3.95
C ARG A 418 26.26 -5.17 -4.94
N GLY A 419 26.41 -4.33 -5.98
CA GLY A 419 27.49 -4.41 -6.95
C GLY A 419 27.25 -5.39 -8.09
N GLU A 420 25.99 -5.64 -8.45
CA GLU A 420 25.63 -6.45 -9.60
C GLU A 420 26.12 -5.81 -10.89
N PRO A 421 26.85 -6.55 -11.76
CA PRO A 421 27.37 -5.99 -12.99
C PRO A 421 26.26 -5.58 -13.98
N SER A 422 26.57 -4.66 -14.87
CA SER A 422 25.68 -4.18 -15.95
C SER A 422 24.40 -3.47 -15.51
N THR A 423 24.34 -2.93 -14.28
CA THR A 423 23.16 -2.24 -13.74
C THR A 423 23.13 -0.75 -14.01
N LEU A 424 24.24 -0.13 -14.42
CA LEU A 424 24.40 1.33 -14.49
C LEU A 424 23.35 2.00 -15.39
N GLY A 425 23.08 1.47 -16.58
CA GLY A 425 22.11 2.07 -17.52
C GLY A 425 20.68 2.06 -16.99
N GLU A 426 20.28 0.94 -16.37
CA GLU A 426 18.98 0.83 -15.70
C GLU A 426 18.91 1.75 -14.48
N PHE A 427 19.98 1.80 -13.68
CA PHE A 427 20.10 2.70 -12.52
C PHE A 427 19.92 4.18 -12.94
N ALA A 428 20.56 4.60 -14.03
CA ALA A 428 20.41 5.95 -14.56
C ALA A 428 18.94 6.28 -14.93
N SER A 429 18.26 5.33 -15.58
CA SER A 429 16.85 5.47 -15.93
C SER A 429 15.96 5.57 -14.68
N ARG A 430 16.21 4.75 -13.67
CA ARG A 430 15.46 4.76 -12.40
C ARG A 430 15.70 6.04 -11.61
N LEU A 431 16.95 6.50 -11.50
CA LEU A 431 17.33 7.73 -10.80
C LEU A 431 16.63 8.98 -11.38
N THR A 432 16.41 9.01 -12.69
CA THR A 432 15.80 10.14 -13.42
C THR A 432 14.29 10.05 -13.58
N GLY A 433 13.60 9.13 -12.88
CA GLY A 433 12.15 9.04 -12.81
C GLY A 433 11.50 8.10 -13.80
N SER A 434 12.29 7.18 -14.41
CA SER A 434 11.77 6.10 -15.25
C SER A 434 10.99 6.60 -16.49
N SER A 435 11.57 7.53 -17.25
CA SER A 435 10.92 8.10 -18.44
C SER A 435 10.58 7.03 -19.49
N ASP A 436 11.39 5.97 -19.59
CA ASP A 436 11.16 4.80 -20.43
C ASP A 436 9.83 4.07 -20.13
N LEU A 437 9.34 4.16 -18.89
CA LEU A 437 8.08 3.55 -18.47
C LEU A 437 6.88 4.49 -18.60
N TYR A 438 7.07 5.79 -18.34
CA TYR A 438 5.94 6.69 -18.08
C TYR A 438 5.78 7.81 -19.11
N GLU A 439 6.84 8.26 -19.77
CA GLU A 439 6.79 9.44 -20.66
C GLU A 439 5.92 9.21 -21.88
N ALA A 440 6.02 8.04 -22.51
CA ALA A 440 5.25 7.68 -23.71
C ALA A 440 3.72 7.68 -23.48
N THR A 441 3.28 7.49 -22.24
CA THR A 441 1.87 7.56 -21.85
C THR A 441 1.43 8.95 -21.39
N GLY A 442 2.31 9.96 -21.49
CA GLY A 442 2.06 11.33 -21.05
C GLY A 442 2.13 11.54 -19.54
N ARG A 443 2.52 10.53 -18.78
CA ARG A 443 2.70 10.62 -17.32
C ARG A 443 3.98 11.39 -16.99
N ARG A 444 4.15 11.75 -15.72
CA ARG A 444 5.24 12.57 -15.19
C ARG A 444 6.15 11.72 -14.28
N PRO A 445 7.33 12.21 -13.87
CA PRO A 445 8.20 11.50 -12.93
C PRO A 445 7.48 11.02 -11.66
N GLY A 446 6.53 11.80 -11.14
CA GLY A 446 5.72 11.45 -9.98
C GLY A 446 4.79 10.24 -10.17
N ALA A 447 4.64 9.70 -11.40
CA ALA A 447 3.93 8.45 -11.64
C ALA A 447 4.69 7.24 -11.07
N SER A 448 6.00 7.36 -10.90
CA SER A 448 6.84 6.37 -10.23
C SER A 448 6.75 6.54 -8.72
N ILE A 449 6.06 5.64 -8.02
CA ILE A 449 6.25 5.47 -6.58
C ILE A 449 7.53 4.67 -6.39
N ASN A 450 8.58 5.37 -5.98
CA ASN A 450 9.88 4.78 -5.75
C ASN A 450 9.94 4.19 -4.35
N PHE A 451 10.28 2.93 -4.25
CA PHE A 451 10.51 2.25 -2.98
C PHE A 451 11.66 1.26 -3.12
N VAL A 452 12.30 0.92 -2.03
CA VAL A 452 13.30 -0.13 -1.96
C VAL A 452 12.87 -1.26 -1.05
N THR A 453 11.96 -0.98 -0.15
CA THR A 453 11.33 -1.87 0.83
C THR A 453 9.87 -1.49 0.99
N CYS A 454 9.04 -2.46 1.35
CA CYS A 454 7.63 -2.30 1.71
C CYS A 454 7.27 -3.36 2.76
N HIS A 455 5.98 -3.50 3.08
CA HIS A 455 5.52 -4.55 3.98
C HIS A 455 5.92 -5.96 3.53
N ASP A 456 5.94 -6.22 2.22
CA ASP A 456 6.32 -7.49 1.62
C ASP A 456 7.81 -7.50 1.27
N GLY A 457 8.54 -8.49 1.78
CA GLY A 457 9.97 -8.62 1.62
C GLY A 457 10.78 -8.22 2.85
N PHE A 458 12.09 -8.06 2.68
CA PHE A 458 12.98 -7.63 3.73
C PHE A 458 12.81 -6.16 4.08
N THR A 459 12.97 -5.82 5.37
CA THR A 459 13.18 -4.43 5.82
C THR A 459 14.52 -3.91 5.29
N LEU A 460 14.76 -2.61 5.37
CA LEU A 460 16.03 -2.01 4.95
C LEU A 460 17.24 -2.60 5.70
N ASN A 461 17.10 -2.86 7.00
CA ASN A 461 18.14 -3.51 7.80
C ASN A 461 18.36 -4.97 7.39
N ASP A 462 17.27 -5.71 7.13
CA ASP A 462 17.38 -7.12 6.76
C ASP A 462 17.95 -7.27 5.33
N LEU A 463 17.65 -6.33 4.44
CA LEU A 463 18.19 -6.28 3.08
C LEU A 463 19.72 -6.22 3.05
N VAL A 464 20.36 -5.66 4.06
CA VAL A 464 21.82 -5.57 4.19
C VAL A 464 22.39 -6.55 5.21
N SER A 465 21.55 -7.43 5.78
CA SER A 465 21.92 -8.36 6.85
C SER A 465 21.67 -9.83 6.54
N TYR A 466 20.85 -10.12 5.52
CA TYR A 466 20.46 -11.48 5.16
C TYR A 466 20.54 -11.70 3.65
N ASN A 467 21.08 -12.84 3.24
CA ASN A 467 20.98 -13.32 1.86
C ASN A 467 19.77 -14.24 1.69
N GLU A 468 19.49 -15.07 2.69
CA GLU A 468 18.43 -16.05 2.68
C GLU A 468 17.25 -15.61 3.54
N LYS A 469 16.04 -16.05 3.19
CA LYS A 469 14.84 -15.80 4.01
C LYS A 469 14.78 -16.78 5.20
N HIS A 470 14.24 -16.30 6.30
CA HIS A 470 14.05 -17.03 7.56
C HIS A 470 12.60 -16.96 8.02
N ASN A 471 11.70 -17.64 7.28
CA ASN A 471 10.25 -17.62 7.47
C ASN A 471 9.72 -18.82 8.29
N GLU A 472 10.58 -19.56 9.00
CA GLU A 472 10.22 -20.76 9.74
C GLU A 472 9.08 -20.49 10.76
N ALA A 473 9.06 -19.29 11.34
CA ALA A 473 8.01 -18.87 12.27
C ALA A 473 6.59 -18.86 11.67
N ASN A 474 6.47 -18.81 10.34
CA ASN A 474 5.18 -18.79 9.64
C ASN A 474 4.52 -20.18 9.53
N GLY A 475 5.25 -21.26 9.87
CA GLY A 475 4.74 -22.63 9.81
C GLY A 475 4.51 -23.15 8.39
N GLU A 476 5.31 -22.66 7.40
CA GLU A 476 5.25 -23.04 5.99
C GLU A 476 6.54 -23.68 5.46
N ASP A 477 7.37 -24.19 6.37
CA ASP A 477 8.66 -24.81 6.05
C ASP A 477 9.60 -23.89 5.24
N ASN A 478 9.52 -22.57 5.49
CA ASN A 478 10.30 -21.54 4.78
C ASN A 478 10.07 -21.52 3.25
N ARG A 479 8.88 -21.97 2.78
CA ARG A 479 8.54 -22.02 1.34
C ARG A 479 7.85 -20.74 0.86
N ASP A 480 7.23 -20.01 1.78
CA ASP A 480 6.54 -18.74 1.57
C ASP A 480 7.49 -17.56 1.37
N GLY A 481 6.98 -16.46 0.82
CA GLY A 481 7.75 -15.25 0.56
C GLY A 481 8.73 -15.36 -0.61
N GLU A 482 9.34 -14.23 -0.98
CA GLU A 482 10.26 -14.11 -2.11
C GLU A 482 11.56 -14.90 -1.86
N SER A 483 12.03 -15.65 -2.85
CA SER A 483 13.28 -16.40 -2.75
C SER A 483 14.49 -15.68 -3.33
N HIS A 484 14.28 -14.58 -4.09
CA HIS A 484 15.35 -13.79 -4.71
C HIS A 484 15.29 -12.34 -4.23
N ASN A 485 15.67 -12.09 -2.98
CA ASN A 485 15.50 -10.81 -2.29
C ASN A 485 16.36 -9.67 -2.86
N ARG A 486 17.34 -9.95 -3.72
CA ARG A 486 18.35 -8.99 -4.20
C ARG A 486 19.03 -8.27 -3.02
N SER A 487 19.27 -9.03 -1.95
CA SER A 487 19.90 -8.58 -0.71
C SER A 487 21.39 -8.91 -0.69
N TRP A 488 22.08 -8.38 0.29
CA TRP A 488 23.47 -8.71 0.56
C TRP A 488 23.77 -8.59 2.07
N ASN A 489 24.14 -9.70 2.71
CA ASN A 489 24.39 -9.78 4.15
C ASN A 489 25.66 -9.04 4.61
N CYS A 490 26.40 -8.39 3.71
CA CYS A 490 27.67 -7.69 3.97
C CYS A 490 28.76 -8.59 4.56
N GLY A 491 28.69 -9.90 4.37
CA GLY A 491 29.72 -10.85 4.76
C GLY A 491 29.33 -11.84 5.86
N VAL A 492 28.27 -11.56 6.62
CA VAL A 492 27.76 -12.46 7.67
C VAL A 492 26.24 -12.52 7.62
N GLU A 493 25.66 -13.72 7.66
CA GLU A 493 24.23 -13.91 7.69
C GLU A 493 23.66 -13.60 9.08
N GLY A 494 22.70 -12.67 9.14
CA GLY A 494 22.03 -12.30 10.37
C GLY A 494 22.84 -11.43 11.34
N PRO A 495 22.52 -11.46 12.64
CA PRO A 495 23.15 -10.63 13.65
C PRO A 495 24.65 -10.91 13.79
N THR A 496 25.43 -9.87 14.04
CA THR A 496 26.89 -9.95 14.27
C THR A 496 27.36 -8.89 15.23
N ASP A 497 28.50 -9.14 15.91
CA ASP A 497 29.21 -8.17 16.75
C ASP A 497 30.42 -7.56 16.02
N ASP A 498 30.68 -7.95 14.77
CA ASP A 498 31.78 -7.44 13.96
C ASP A 498 31.51 -5.98 13.56
N GLN A 499 32.33 -5.06 14.09
CA GLN A 499 32.15 -3.64 13.92
C GLN A 499 32.41 -3.16 12.46
N GLU A 500 33.23 -3.85 11.68
CA GLU A 500 33.48 -3.52 10.28
C GLU A 500 32.24 -3.87 9.43
N ILE A 501 31.61 -5.03 9.69
CA ILE A 501 30.38 -5.45 9.03
C ILE A 501 29.21 -4.54 9.43
N LEU A 502 29.06 -4.22 10.71
CA LEU A 502 28.03 -3.30 11.19
C LEU A 502 28.17 -1.90 10.55
N ALA A 503 29.38 -1.38 10.46
CA ALA A 503 29.65 -0.10 9.80
C ALA A 503 29.31 -0.15 8.29
N LEU A 504 29.62 -1.27 7.62
CA LEU A 504 29.30 -1.47 6.21
C LEU A 504 27.77 -1.56 6.00
N ARG A 505 27.05 -2.30 6.83
CA ARG A 505 25.58 -2.38 6.80
C ARG A 505 24.94 -1.00 6.98
N ALA A 506 25.39 -0.25 7.98
CA ALA A 506 24.91 1.11 8.24
C ALA A 506 25.18 2.04 7.04
N LYS A 507 26.34 1.93 6.41
CA LYS A 507 26.67 2.69 5.19
C LYS A 507 25.79 2.30 4.02
N GLN A 508 25.51 1.02 3.81
CA GLN A 508 24.63 0.54 2.75
C GLN A 508 23.17 1.00 2.97
N MET A 509 22.66 1.00 4.19
CA MET A 509 21.35 1.58 4.50
C MET A 509 21.30 3.07 4.11
N ARG A 510 22.36 3.85 4.44
CA ARG A 510 22.44 5.27 4.03
C ARG A 510 22.53 5.45 2.52
N ASN A 511 23.27 4.59 1.81
CA ASN A 511 23.36 4.62 0.35
C ASN A 511 21.99 4.42 -0.30
N ILE A 512 21.24 3.42 0.15
CA ILE A 512 19.91 3.09 -0.36
C ILE A 512 18.93 4.22 -0.04
N MET A 513 18.86 4.67 1.22
CA MET A 513 17.98 5.77 1.64
C MET A 513 18.33 7.08 0.92
N GLY A 514 19.63 7.41 0.81
CA GLY A 514 20.10 8.58 0.07
C GLY A 514 19.71 8.52 -1.41
N THR A 515 19.89 7.38 -2.06
CA THR A 515 19.48 7.17 -3.46
C THR A 515 17.96 7.35 -3.63
N LEU A 516 17.15 6.76 -2.74
CA LEU A 516 15.70 6.89 -2.77
C LEU A 516 15.26 8.36 -2.70
N MET A 517 15.83 9.13 -1.79
CA MET A 517 15.47 10.53 -1.60
C MET A 517 16.01 11.48 -2.67
N LEU A 518 17.10 11.13 -3.33
CA LEU A 518 17.69 11.94 -4.40
C LEU A 518 17.18 11.60 -5.80
N SER A 519 16.43 10.52 -5.94
CA SER A 519 15.81 10.11 -7.21
C SER A 519 14.59 10.97 -7.55
N GLN A 520 14.35 11.17 -8.86
CA GLN A 520 13.10 11.72 -9.35
C GLN A 520 11.96 10.71 -9.18
N GLY A 521 10.77 11.19 -8.87
CA GLY A 521 9.60 10.35 -8.56
C GLY A 521 9.04 10.66 -7.18
N THR A 522 8.09 9.86 -6.72
CA THR A 522 7.47 9.96 -5.39
C THR A 522 8.07 8.88 -4.48
N PRO A 523 8.88 9.24 -3.48
CA PRO A 523 9.49 8.25 -2.60
C PRO A 523 8.50 7.71 -1.58
N MET A 524 8.63 6.41 -1.26
CA MET A 524 7.94 5.71 -0.19
C MET A 524 8.96 5.04 0.73
N ILE A 525 8.76 5.15 2.04
CA ILE A 525 9.53 4.53 3.11
C ILE A 525 8.62 3.57 3.87
N ALA A 526 9.06 2.34 4.11
CA ALA A 526 8.37 1.42 5.01
C ALA A 526 8.65 1.80 6.47
N HIS A 527 7.63 1.73 7.33
CA HIS A 527 7.75 2.13 8.73
C HIS A 527 8.89 1.40 9.45
N GLY A 528 9.71 2.18 10.12
CA GLY A 528 10.86 1.69 10.89
C GLY A 528 12.15 1.53 10.10
N ASP A 529 12.17 1.69 8.78
CA ASP A 529 13.41 1.66 8.00
C ASP A 529 14.37 2.79 8.41
N GLU A 530 13.83 3.94 8.78
CA GLU A 530 14.59 5.10 9.24
C GLU A 530 15.28 4.89 10.60
N ILE A 531 14.88 3.86 11.34
CA ILE A 531 15.53 3.44 12.59
C ILE A 531 16.14 2.04 12.51
N GLY A 532 16.18 1.46 11.29
CA GLY A 532 16.76 0.14 11.04
C GLY A 532 15.95 -1.01 11.67
N ARG A 533 14.62 -0.99 11.57
CA ARG A 533 13.74 -2.10 11.99
C ARG A 533 14.19 -3.40 11.33
N THR A 534 14.09 -4.51 12.06
CA THR A 534 14.39 -5.87 11.56
C THR A 534 13.21 -6.80 11.80
N GLN A 535 13.03 -7.73 10.90
CA GLN A 535 12.14 -8.89 11.00
C GLN A 535 12.96 -10.19 11.15
N LEU A 536 14.25 -10.05 11.54
CA LEU A 536 15.19 -11.15 11.74
C LEU A 536 15.29 -12.08 10.52
N GLY A 537 15.22 -11.50 9.31
CA GLY A 537 15.29 -12.24 8.06
C GLY A 537 13.98 -12.90 7.63
N ASN A 538 12.88 -12.71 8.36
CA ASN A 538 11.56 -13.10 7.86
C ASN A 538 11.09 -12.06 6.85
N ASN A 539 10.94 -12.48 5.58
CA ASN A 539 10.53 -11.59 4.50
C ASN A 539 9.05 -11.68 4.13
N ASN A 540 8.22 -12.35 4.98
CA ASN A 540 6.80 -12.54 4.74
C ASN A 540 6.02 -12.61 6.06
N VAL A 541 6.05 -11.53 6.83
CA VAL A 541 5.47 -11.47 8.18
C VAL A 541 3.94 -11.33 8.20
N TYR A 542 3.25 -11.76 7.15
CA TYR A 542 1.79 -11.60 6.99
C TYR A 542 0.98 -12.18 8.15
N CYS A 543 1.51 -13.21 8.82
CA CYS A 543 0.86 -13.91 9.93
C CYS A 543 1.53 -13.68 11.30
N GLN A 544 2.47 -12.72 11.40
CA GLN A 544 3.26 -12.45 12.60
C GLN A 544 2.75 -11.22 13.36
N ASP A 545 1.65 -11.37 14.10
CA ASP A 545 1.17 -10.31 15.01
C ASP A 545 1.94 -10.34 16.34
N SER A 546 3.21 -9.98 16.30
CA SER A 546 4.17 -10.10 17.40
C SER A 546 5.29 -9.06 17.31
N GLU A 547 6.19 -9.05 18.29
CA GLU A 547 7.39 -8.20 18.32
C GLU A 547 8.29 -8.40 17.09
N LEU A 548 8.17 -9.50 16.36
CA LEU A 548 8.87 -9.72 15.10
C LEU A 548 8.49 -8.69 14.03
N SER A 549 7.23 -8.25 14.03
CA SER A 549 6.69 -7.33 13.02
C SER A 549 6.48 -5.92 13.54
N TRP A 550 6.27 -5.79 14.86
CA TRP A 550 6.00 -4.48 15.45
C TRP A 550 7.26 -3.61 15.46
N MET A 551 7.06 -2.30 15.41
CA MET A 551 8.15 -1.34 15.43
C MET A 551 8.84 -1.32 16.80
N ASP A 552 10.12 -1.60 16.84
CA ASP A 552 10.95 -1.54 18.05
C ASP A 552 11.46 -0.11 18.26
N TRP A 553 10.76 0.66 19.08
CA TRP A 553 11.08 2.06 19.37
C TRP A 553 12.37 2.26 20.17
N SER A 554 12.97 1.22 20.76
CA SER A 554 14.29 1.33 21.40
C SER A 554 15.41 1.63 20.41
N ARG A 555 15.17 1.34 19.11
CA ARG A 555 16.10 1.62 18.03
C ARG A 555 16.29 3.10 17.72
N LEU A 556 15.43 3.98 18.22
CA LEU A 556 15.64 5.43 18.16
C LEU A 556 16.99 5.85 18.75
N GLU A 557 17.43 5.19 19.84
CA GLU A 557 18.71 5.48 20.50
C GLU A 557 19.85 4.70 19.85
N SER A 558 19.66 3.40 19.59
CA SER A 558 20.73 2.54 19.07
C SER A 558 21.12 2.86 17.61
N ASN A 559 20.20 3.40 16.82
CA ASN A 559 20.41 3.79 15.42
C ASN A 559 20.20 5.29 15.18
N ALA A 560 20.52 6.11 16.18
CA ALA A 560 20.33 7.57 16.13
C ALA A 560 21.02 8.22 14.92
N ASP A 561 22.22 7.76 14.53
CA ASP A 561 22.94 8.28 13.38
C ASP A 561 22.20 8.02 12.06
N HIS A 562 21.60 6.85 11.90
CA HIS A 562 20.81 6.51 10.70
C HIS A 562 19.52 7.34 10.63
N LEU A 563 18.84 7.55 11.76
CA LEU A 563 17.69 8.42 11.85
C LEU A 563 18.04 9.87 11.51
N GLU A 564 19.15 10.38 12.03
CA GLU A 564 19.62 11.75 11.73
C GLU A 564 19.98 11.91 10.26
N PHE A 565 20.68 10.93 9.67
CA PHE A 565 20.93 10.90 8.22
C PHE A 565 19.62 10.92 7.43
N THR A 566 18.64 10.10 7.81
CA THR A 566 17.32 10.02 7.13
C THR A 566 16.58 11.35 7.21
N ARG A 567 16.55 11.99 8.38
CA ARG A 567 15.98 13.35 8.54
C ARG A 567 16.67 14.38 7.66
N LYS A 568 18.00 14.32 7.61
CA LYS A 568 18.82 15.23 6.82
C LYS A 568 18.53 15.09 5.32
N VAL A 569 18.50 13.88 4.79
CA VAL A 569 18.27 13.69 3.35
C VAL A 569 16.83 14.00 2.95
N LEU A 570 15.85 13.75 3.82
CA LEU A 570 14.44 14.18 3.61
C LEU A 570 14.31 15.70 3.62
N ALA A 571 14.95 16.38 4.56
CA ALA A 571 14.98 17.85 4.61
C ALA A 571 15.72 18.44 3.40
N PHE A 572 16.77 17.76 2.93
CA PHE A 572 17.51 18.14 1.72
C PHE A 572 16.60 18.04 0.48
N ARG A 573 15.91 16.90 0.29
CA ARG A 573 14.93 16.75 -0.79
C ARG A 573 13.84 17.83 -0.74
N LYS A 574 13.29 18.11 0.44
CA LYS A 574 12.25 19.14 0.63
C LYS A 574 12.73 20.53 0.24
N ARG A 575 14.01 20.85 0.52
CA ARG A 575 14.62 22.15 0.21
C ARG A 575 14.86 22.34 -1.29
N HIS A 576 15.25 21.25 -1.98
CA HIS A 576 15.81 21.31 -3.34
C HIS A 576 14.84 20.78 -4.40
N PRO A 577 14.15 21.65 -5.16
CA PRO A 577 13.31 21.29 -6.29
C PRO A 577 14.00 20.49 -7.39
N ALA A 578 15.32 20.55 -7.50
CA ALA A 578 16.12 19.78 -8.45
C ALA A 578 15.87 18.26 -8.32
N PHE A 579 15.52 17.76 -7.11
CA PHE A 579 15.19 16.36 -6.83
C PHE A 579 13.69 16.04 -6.88
N ARG A 580 12.85 17.02 -7.20
CA ARG A 580 11.39 16.93 -7.20
C ARG A 580 10.79 17.53 -8.48
N ARG A 581 11.40 17.21 -9.63
CA ARG A 581 11.02 17.80 -10.92
C ARG A 581 9.62 17.31 -11.35
N ARG A 582 8.87 18.23 -11.92
CA ARG A 582 7.53 17.96 -12.48
C ARG A 582 7.60 17.42 -13.92
N ARG A 583 8.78 17.46 -14.56
CA ARG A 583 9.02 16.98 -15.92
C ARG A 583 10.32 16.20 -15.95
N PHE A 584 10.39 15.23 -16.86
CA PHE A 584 11.62 14.48 -17.11
C PHE A 584 12.74 15.40 -17.61
N PHE A 585 13.97 14.94 -17.49
CA PHE A 585 15.11 15.59 -18.08
C PHE A 585 15.09 15.41 -19.61
N GLU A 586 15.50 16.42 -20.33
CA GLU A 586 15.57 16.39 -21.79
C GLU A 586 16.98 16.14 -22.32
N GLY A 587 18.01 16.27 -21.49
CA GLY A 587 19.40 16.19 -21.90
C GLY A 587 19.83 17.32 -22.84
N LYS A 588 19.14 18.47 -22.77
CA LYS A 588 19.34 19.61 -23.68
C LYS A 588 19.61 20.90 -22.90
N PRO A 589 20.35 21.85 -23.49
CA PRO A 589 20.41 23.22 -22.99
C PRO A 589 18.99 23.84 -23.02
N ILE A 590 18.58 24.53 -21.96
CA ILE A 590 17.25 25.14 -21.87
C ILE A 590 17.18 26.47 -22.63
N ARG A 591 18.29 27.16 -22.82
CA ARG A 591 18.36 28.37 -23.61
C ARG A 591 19.24 28.18 -24.84
N SER A 592 18.82 28.76 -25.95
CA SER A 592 19.68 28.83 -27.14
C SER A 592 20.94 29.62 -26.81
N GLY A 593 22.09 28.95 -26.84
CA GLY A 593 23.37 29.51 -26.50
C GLY A 593 23.99 29.02 -25.17
N ASP A 594 23.22 28.36 -24.29
CA ASP A 594 23.77 27.71 -23.12
C ASP A 594 24.57 26.47 -23.54
N GLN A 595 25.76 26.28 -22.95
CA GLN A 595 26.58 25.09 -23.20
C GLN A 595 26.23 23.93 -22.27
N VAL A 596 25.64 24.24 -21.12
CA VAL A 596 25.37 23.25 -20.05
C VAL A 596 23.91 22.77 -20.13
N ARG A 597 23.75 21.45 -20.16
CA ARG A 597 22.46 20.75 -20.21
C ARG A 597 21.76 20.76 -18.86
N ASP A 598 20.48 20.37 -18.83
CA ASP A 598 19.73 20.18 -17.60
C ASP A 598 20.24 18.99 -16.75
N ILE A 599 20.83 17.98 -17.41
CA ILE A 599 21.51 16.83 -16.80
C ILE A 599 22.71 16.43 -17.64
N ALA A 600 23.80 15.98 -17.01
CA ALA A 600 24.92 15.33 -17.68
C ALA A 600 25.42 14.14 -16.86
N TRP A 601 25.82 13.10 -17.55
CA TRP A 601 26.42 11.89 -16.95
C TRP A 601 27.90 11.91 -17.19
N LEU A 602 28.68 11.77 -16.13
CA LEU A 602 30.13 11.92 -16.17
C LEU A 602 30.82 10.64 -15.70
N THR A 603 31.91 10.31 -16.38
CA THR A 603 32.83 9.26 -15.92
C THR A 603 33.56 9.70 -14.64
N PRO A 604 34.19 8.80 -13.91
CA PRO A 604 35.06 9.17 -12.81
C PRO A 604 36.21 10.16 -13.21
N ALA A 605 36.59 10.21 -14.48
CA ALA A 605 37.56 11.17 -14.98
C ALA A 605 36.99 12.60 -15.19
N GLY A 606 35.72 12.84 -14.88
CA GLY A 606 35.08 14.16 -15.02
C GLY A 606 34.67 14.52 -16.44
N THR A 607 34.67 13.58 -17.37
CA THR A 607 34.27 13.76 -18.77
C THR A 607 32.85 13.20 -19.02
N GLU A 608 32.11 13.79 -19.95
CA GLU A 608 30.78 13.24 -20.32
C GLU A 608 30.92 11.80 -20.82
N MET A 609 29.97 10.94 -20.39
CA MET A 609 29.93 9.53 -20.79
C MET A 609 29.58 9.39 -22.27
N THR A 610 30.34 8.55 -22.96
CA THR A 610 30.11 8.15 -24.35
C THR A 610 29.21 6.90 -24.43
N PRO A 611 28.67 6.55 -25.61
CA PRO A 611 27.94 5.29 -25.81
C PRO A 611 28.78 4.06 -25.44
N GLU A 612 30.10 4.10 -25.62
CA GLU A 612 31.02 3.04 -25.25
C GLU A 612 31.10 2.88 -23.72
N ASP A 613 31.12 3.98 -22.98
CA ASP A 613 31.16 3.94 -21.49
C ASP A 613 29.90 3.29 -20.94
N TRP A 614 28.74 3.54 -21.55
CA TRP A 614 27.47 2.88 -21.17
C TRP A 614 27.47 1.38 -21.50
N GLY A 615 28.18 0.99 -22.55
CA GLY A 615 28.21 -0.38 -23.08
C GLY A 615 29.20 -1.33 -22.42
N THR A 616 30.13 -0.82 -21.58
CA THR A 616 31.20 -1.65 -21.01
C THR A 616 30.71 -2.72 -20.02
N GLY A 617 29.48 -2.58 -19.49
CA GLY A 617 28.89 -3.54 -18.54
C GLY A 617 29.59 -3.62 -17.17
N LEU A 618 30.70 -2.91 -17.01
CA LEU A 618 31.55 -2.92 -15.81
C LEU A 618 31.40 -1.64 -14.97
N GLY A 619 30.61 -0.68 -15.44
CA GLY A 619 30.42 0.60 -14.77
C GLY A 619 29.58 0.47 -13.51
N THR A 620 30.21 0.64 -12.34
CA THR A 620 29.57 0.74 -11.03
C THR A 620 29.77 2.10 -10.39
N CYS A 621 30.46 3.00 -11.12
CA CYS A 621 30.75 4.36 -10.71
C CYS A 621 30.28 5.36 -11.74
N VAL A 622 29.62 6.42 -11.29
CA VAL A 622 29.14 7.51 -12.15
C VAL A 622 29.02 8.80 -11.36
N ALA A 623 29.26 9.92 -12.01
CA ALA A 623 28.84 11.21 -11.49
C ALA A 623 27.69 11.78 -12.32
N VAL A 624 26.73 12.38 -11.65
CA VAL A 624 25.52 12.94 -12.25
C VAL A 624 25.46 14.43 -11.95
N PHE A 625 25.56 15.25 -12.96
CA PHE A 625 25.38 16.68 -12.87
C PHE A 625 23.91 17.05 -13.05
N LEU A 626 23.35 17.80 -12.11
CA LEU A 626 21.98 18.32 -12.14
C LEU A 626 22.02 19.85 -12.14
N ASN A 627 21.52 20.46 -13.20
CA ASN A 627 21.49 21.92 -13.34
C ASN A 627 20.21 22.48 -12.66
N GLY A 628 20.38 23.10 -11.49
CA GLY A 628 19.27 23.72 -10.74
C GLY A 628 18.67 24.96 -11.39
N GLU A 629 19.43 25.65 -12.27
CA GLU A 629 18.89 26.78 -13.04
C GLU A 629 17.99 26.33 -14.20
N SER A 630 18.01 25.05 -14.52
CA SER A 630 17.37 24.44 -15.69
C SER A 630 16.11 23.64 -15.33
N ILE A 631 15.27 24.15 -14.42
CA ILE A 631 13.99 23.54 -14.06
C ILE A 631 12.89 24.19 -14.94
N PRO A 632 12.29 23.43 -15.91
CA PRO A 632 11.40 23.99 -16.91
C PRO A 632 10.00 24.28 -16.42
N ALA A 633 9.54 23.61 -15.34
CA ALA A 633 8.19 23.73 -14.83
C ALA A 633 8.09 24.89 -13.82
N PRO A 634 7.16 25.83 -14.01
CA PRO A 634 6.91 26.87 -13.00
C PRO A 634 6.26 26.29 -11.73
N ASN A 635 6.31 27.04 -10.63
CA ASN A 635 5.56 26.72 -9.43
C ASN A 635 4.03 26.92 -9.62
N ALA A 636 3.23 26.68 -8.57
CA ALA A 636 1.77 26.84 -8.61
C ALA A 636 1.30 28.27 -8.89
N ARG A 637 2.16 29.29 -8.73
CA ARG A 637 1.87 30.70 -9.03
C ARG A 637 2.33 31.11 -10.44
N GLY A 638 2.90 30.17 -11.21
CA GLY A 638 3.46 30.48 -12.54
C GLY A 638 4.86 31.08 -12.51
N GLU A 639 5.51 31.14 -11.35
CA GLU A 639 6.84 31.70 -11.18
C GLU A 639 7.91 30.68 -11.58
N ARG A 640 9.02 31.17 -12.15
CA ARG A 640 10.18 30.32 -12.48
C ARG A 640 10.73 29.66 -11.23
N VAL A 641 10.93 28.37 -11.27
CA VAL A 641 11.64 27.62 -10.24
C VAL A 641 13.13 27.57 -10.59
N VAL A 642 13.96 27.92 -9.64
CA VAL A 642 15.42 27.76 -9.70
C VAL A 642 15.90 27.11 -8.40
N ASP A 643 17.01 26.42 -8.47
CA ASP A 643 17.63 25.71 -7.35
C ASP A 643 19.15 25.80 -7.44
N ASP A 644 19.84 25.30 -6.44
CA ASP A 644 21.25 25.02 -6.51
C ASP A 644 21.54 23.94 -7.57
N THR A 645 22.78 23.97 -8.06
CA THR A 645 23.28 22.99 -9.03
C THR A 645 24.13 21.94 -8.29
N PHE A 646 23.94 20.66 -8.63
CA PHE A 646 24.52 19.54 -7.91
C PHE A 646 25.36 18.61 -8.79
N LEU A 647 26.35 17.99 -8.17
CA LEU A 647 27.09 16.84 -8.69
C LEU A 647 26.97 15.69 -7.71
N LEU A 648 26.32 14.60 -8.13
CA LEU A 648 26.16 13.38 -7.33
C LEU A 648 27.17 12.35 -7.80
N CYS A 649 28.07 11.93 -6.92
CA CYS A 649 29.09 10.92 -7.22
C CYS A 649 28.72 9.60 -6.56
N PHE A 650 28.46 8.57 -7.35
CA PHE A 650 28.11 7.22 -6.91
C PHE A 650 29.29 6.28 -7.11
N ASN A 651 29.72 5.61 -6.06
CA ASN A 651 30.70 4.54 -6.10
C ASN A 651 30.12 3.26 -5.49
N ALA A 652 29.65 2.34 -6.30
CA ALA A 652 29.17 1.03 -5.86
C ALA A 652 30.27 -0.05 -5.90
N ASN A 653 31.53 0.30 -6.18
CA ASN A 653 32.67 -0.62 -6.07
C ASN A 653 32.94 -1.00 -4.62
N ASP A 654 33.63 -2.11 -4.43
CA ASP A 654 34.17 -2.59 -3.15
C ASP A 654 35.50 -1.95 -2.76
N HIS A 655 35.98 -1.01 -3.56
CA HIS A 655 37.25 -0.27 -3.35
C HIS A 655 37.01 1.23 -3.55
N GLU A 656 37.96 2.01 -3.04
CA GLU A 656 38.02 3.46 -3.19
C GLU A 656 38.17 3.84 -4.67
N GLN A 657 37.43 4.86 -5.11
CA GLN A 657 37.44 5.34 -6.48
C GLN A 657 37.74 6.84 -6.52
N ASP A 658 38.69 7.19 -7.34
CA ASP A 658 38.99 8.60 -7.61
C ASP A 658 38.01 9.18 -8.62
N PHE A 659 37.46 10.33 -8.28
CA PHE A 659 36.63 11.16 -9.17
C PHE A 659 37.34 12.49 -9.41
N VAL A 660 37.28 12.98 -10.64
CA VAL A 660 37.70 14.32 -11.00
C VAL A 660 36.46 15.19 -11.15
N THR A 661 36.38 16.31 -10.43
CA THR A 661 35.28 17.25 -10.62
C THR A 661 35.31 17.82 -12.03
N PRO A 662 34.11 18.04 -12.68
CA PRO A 662 34.09 18.56 -14.05
C PRO A 662 34.75 19.94 -14.15
N ASN A 663 35.07 20.32 -15.40
CA ASN A 663 35.77 21.57 -15.67
C ASN A 663 34.95 22.83 -15.28
N GLY A 664 35.59 24.01 -15.36
CA GLY A 664 34.97 25.27 -14.95
C GLY A 664 33.71 25.69 -15.70
N ASP A 665 33.36 25.05 -16.79
CA ASP A 665 32.06 25.30 -17.49
C ASP A 665 30.86 24.86 -16.65
N TYR A 666 31.06 23.84 -15.80
CA TYR A 666 30.02 23.35 -14.89
C TYR A 666 29.99 24.13 -13.56
N ALA A 667 31.12 24.34 -12.94
CA ALA A 667 31.33 25.15 -11.73
C ALA A 667 32.79 25.45 -11.53
N ALA A 668 33.14 26.55 -10.87
CA ALA A 668 34.52 26.82 -10.45
C ALA A 668 34.87 26.12 -9.13
N GLU A 669 33.93 25.94 -8.24
CA GLU A 669 34.10 25.32 -6.92
C GLU A 669 32.84 24.53 -6.50
N TRP A 670 33.06 23.46 -5.76
CA TRP A 670 32.07 22.57 -5.21
C TRP A 670 32.21 22.42 -3.70
N THR A 671 31.09 22.36 -2.98
CA THR A 671 31.02 22.07 -1.54
C THR A 671 30.20 20.82 -1.29
N GLY A 672 30.69 19.92 -0.43
CA GLY A 672 29.98 18.69 -0.05
C GLY A 672 28.81 18.99 0.88
N ASP A 673 27.62 18.57 0.49
CA ASP A 673 26.39 18.71 1.28
C ASP A 673 25.97 17.40 1.97
N LEU A 674 26.17 16.25 1.31
CA LEU A 674 25.84 14.92 1.84
C LEU A 674 26.95 13.92 1.50
N ASP A 675 27.33 13.08 2.47
CA ASP A 675 28.28 11.98 2.29
C ASP A 675 27.82 10.75 3.07
N THR A 676 27.47 9.66 2.38
CA THR A 676 27.02 8.41 3.01
C THR A 676 28.11 7.65 3.74
N ALA A 677 29.39 7.99 3.49
CA ALA A 677 30.53 7.47 4.27
C ALA A 677 30.56 8.03 5.70
N SER A 678 29.99 9.22 5.90
CA SER A 678 29.79 9.81 7.23
C SER A 678 28.56 9.22 7.91
N PRO A 679 28.58 8.88 9.20
CA PRO A 679 27.44 8.34 9.93
C PRO A 679 26.19 9.23 9.89
N THR A 680 26.35 10.53 10.01
CA THR A 680 25.28 11.54 9.97
C THR A 680 25.12 12.21 8.61
N GLY A 681 25.91 11.78 7.61
CA GLY A 681 25.86 12.34 6.26
C GLY A 681 26.53 13.70 6.11
N ASP A 682 27.35 14.13 7.07
CA ASP A 682 28.08 15.41 6.97
C ASP A 682 29.26 15.28 6.05
N SER A 683 29.45 16.29 5.18
CA SER A 683 30.65 16.46 4.36
C SER A 683 31.26 17.82 4.64
N GLY A 684 32.55 17.87 4.91
CA GLY A 684 33.31 19.11 5.05
C GLY A 684 34.15 19.45 3.82
N LEU A 685 33.88 18.76 2.70
CA LEU A 685 34.68 18.86 1.48
C LEU A 685 34.43 20.19 0.76
N VAL A 686 35.49 20.89 0.38
CA VAL A 686 35.51 21.98 -0.60
C VAL A 686 36.52 21.64 -1.65
N VAL A 687 36.18 21.69 -2.93
CA VAL A 687 37.04 21.26 -4.03
C VAL A 687 36.84 22.13 -5.26
N ALA A 688 37.92 22.51 -5.93
CA ALA A 688 37.86 23.29 -7.17
C ALA A 688 37.51 22.42 -8.39
N ALA A 689 37.14 23.07 -9.51
CA ALA A 689 36.97 22.41 -10.79
C ALA A 689 38.25 21.71 -11.24
N GLY A 690 38.12 20.50 -11.77
CA GLY A 690 39.24 19.68 -12.28
C GLY A 690 40.11 19.05 -11.16
N GLU A 691 39.78 19.25 -9.91
CA GLU A 691 40.47 18.59 -8.81
C GLU A 691 39.93 17.16 -8.57
N LYS A 692 40.82 16.35 -8.01
CA LYS A 692 40.60 14.96 -7.69
C LYS A 692 40.02 14.81 -6.28
N ILE A 693 38.96 14.03 -6.15
CA ILE A 693 38.40 13.60 -4.88
C ILE A 693 38.45 12.07 -4.80
N SER A 694 38.75 11.53 -3.64
CA SER A 694 38.71 10.08 -3.42
C SER A 694 37.43 9.71 -2.70
N LEU A 695 36.61 8.90 -3.36
CA LEU A 695 35.32 8.43 -2.85
C LEU A 695 35.47 7.04 -2.27
N GLN A 696 35.09 6.86 -1.02
CA GLN A 696 35.22 5.56 -0.35
C GLN A 696 34.43 4.47 -1.11
N ALA A 697 34.86 3.22 -0.90
CA ALA A 697 34.10 2.06 -1.35
C ALA A 697 32.64 2.14 -0.89
N ARG A 698 31.72 1.81 -1.78
CA ARG A 698 30.28 1.78 -1.49
C ARG A 698 29.83 3.06 -0.80
N SER A 699 29.90 4.19 -1.52
CA SER A 699 29.45 5.49 -1.00
C SER A 699 28.87 6.40 -2.07
N LEU A 700 28.09 7.35 -1.61
CA LEU A 700 27.46 8.42 -2.38
C LEU A 700 27.88 9.75 -1.76
N LEU A 701 28.40 10.66 -2.60
CA LEU A 701 28.73 12.03 -2.24
C LEU A 701 27.90 13.00 -3.07
N VAL A 702 27.30 13.98 -2.43
CA VAL A 702 26.56 15.08 -3.08
C VAL A 702 27.34 16.37 -2.89
N LEU A 703 27.72 16.95 -4.01
CA LEU A 703 28.42 18.22 -4.08
C LEU A 703 27.45 19.29 -4.63
N ARG A 704 27.48 20.47 -4.03
CA ARG A 704 26.75 21.65 -4.49
C ARG A 704 27.70 22.69 -5.07
N LYS A 705 27.36 23.25 -6.21
CA LYS A 705 28.07 24.39 -6.81
C LYS A 705 28.08 25.59 -5.88
N THR A 706 29.25 26.17 -5.59
CA THR A 706 29.44 27.35 -4.75
C THR A 706 30.02 28.54 -5.49
N ALA A 707 30.76 28.31 -6.58
CA ALA A 707 31.29 29.34 -7.45
C ALA A 707 31.36 28.91 -8.93
#